data_3bfe47dfadb0defa927b47ceb9dc30d8
#
_entry.id   3bfe47dfadb0defa927b47ceb9dc30d8
#
_cell.length_a   1.000
_cell.length_b   1.000
_cell.length_c   1.000
_cell.angle_alpha   90.00
_cell.angle_beta   90.00
_cell.angle_gamma   90.00
#
_symmetry.space_group_name_H-M   'P 1'
#
loop_
_entity.id
_entity.type
_entity.pdbx_description
1 polymer ?
#
loop_
_entity_poly.entity_id
_entity_poly.type
_entity_poly.pdbx_seq_one_letter_code
_entity_poly.pdbx_strand_id
1 'polypeptide(L)'
;AATEAGAGQGEPEAAPAAEQPVASSGDTSTTNLGTVMVTANKRSERLQDVPMAVSAVSGNDLQRQSAQSFSDYASQVPGLNVVSQGPGQTQLTLRGVTSGANTPNATVGTYIDDTPYGSSTVYSAGSVLTPDIDPADLERIEVLRGPQGTLYGSNTLGGLLKFVTVKPDSTAVAGRISVGGSSVSGGEGGMDSHAMFNVPLIKDALALRVNAYARHDPGYIDNVATGEKDVNDAEVRGGRAQLMWTPSEAFSLRLSALAQNLHGNALANGGVDVDPLTLKPLYGDLKQSRAPGTGNFGVRYRLYDASINADFGWSQFVSVSSYSTLDRQANPDATVAYGPIVNPALGLDNGGYSINGPVTLGKFTQELRLQSPEDRTLEWRAGVFYTREHTTNQQDVLSFDATTGEPIALPFTLGHIAVGPATFTEWAGYGDITWHATSQFSLLLGARYTHDRTTFNQSGTGILVGDSDFTIKGSDSPTTFLLNPSFKFSDDLMAYVRIASGYRPGGPNVGVPPGLGAPETFGPDKLVSYELGLKSTMLDKRMTFDVAAFYIDWDKIQLTSFAGGFSFLGNGGKARSQGVEASWQYAAAPGLVLSANATWTDAELTADTPPGLYGYKGDALPWVPKWNAHVGIDYDFPLAGAWSGFVGGSYSHVGERKTDFQAVPGPRFDAPGYNGVDLRAGVNIANWTLKAYVKNLTDDRGISSMASETTDPLGSPFGVVYVTPRTVGVSASVSF
;
A
#
# COMPACT_ATOMS: atom_id res chain seq x y z
N ALA A 1 -8.02 -57.26 56.14
CA ALA A 1 -8.77 -56.15 55.57
C ALA A 1 -7.81 -55.29 54.80
N ALA A 2 -7.84 -55.40 53.50
CA ALA A 2 -7.05 -54.61 52.58
C ALA A 2 -7.79 -53.29 52.27
N THR A 3 -7.06 -52.19 52.20
CA THR A 3 -7.54 -50.93 51.70
C THR A 3 -6.67 -50.57 50.49
N GLU A 4 -7.28 -50.57 49.32
CA GLU A 4 -6.69 -50.11 48.07
C GLU A 4 -6.60 -48.58 48.04
N ALA A 5 -5.42 -48.04 47.69
CA ALA A 5 -5.22 -46.67 47.37
C ALA A 5 -5.22 -46.53 45.82
N GLY A 6 -6.23 -45.88 45.28
CA GLY A 6 -6.31 -45.56 43.88
C GLY A 6 -5.37 -44.40 43.53
N ALA A 7 -4.46 -44.65 42.57
CA ALA A 7 -3.64 -43.64 41.93
C ALA A 7 -4.46 -42.98 40.78
N GLY A 8 -4.78 -41.70 40.91
CA GLY A 8 -5.32 -40.90 39.83
C GLY A 8 -4.21 -40.60 38.81
N GLN A 9 -4.35 -41.14 37.60
CA GLN A 9 -3.57 -40.73 36.45
C GLN A 9 -4.16 -39.39 35.94
N GLY A 10 -3.40 -38.31 36.06
CA GLY A 10 -3.67 -37.08 35.34
C GLY A 10 -3.38 -37.28 33.86
N GLU A 11 -4.36 -37.13 33.02
CA GLU A 11 -4.16 -37.00 31.58
C GLU A 11 -3.32 -35.72 31.30
N PRO A 12 -2.36 -35.80 30.40
CA PRO A 12 -1.63 -34.61 29.96
C PRO A 12 -2.58 -33.73 29.13
N GLU A 13 -2.75 -32.48 29.57
CA GLU A 13 -3.43 -31.41 28.85
C GLU A 13 -2.77 -31.23 27.47
N ALA A 14 -3.54 -31.45 26.43
CA ALA A 14 -3.07 -31.36 25.05
C ALA A 14 -2.72 -29.90 24.74
N ALA A 15 -1.51 -29.67 24.24
CA ALA A 15 -1.09 -28.41 23.67
C ALA A 15 -2.07 -27.96 22.55
N PRO A 16 -2.33 -26.65 22.39
CA PRO A 16 -3.24 -26.17 21.36
C PRO A 16 -2.73 -26.58 19.98
N ALA A 17 -3.50 -27.41 19.31
CA ALA A 17 -3.27 -27.80 17.92
C ALA A 17 -3.25 -26.56 17.03
N ALA A 18 -2.25 -26.42 16.19
CA ALA A 18 -2.23 -25.44 15.13
C ALA A 18 -3.52 -25.59 14.30
N GLU A 19 -4.35 -24.55 14.29
CA GLU A 19 -5.57 -24.55 13.50
C GLU A 19 -5.19 -24.72 12.03
N GLN A 20 -5.63 -25.81 11.45
CA GLN A 20 -5.55 -26.10 10.02
C GLN A 20 -6.35 -25.02 9.27
N PRO A 21 -5.94 -24.58 8.07
CA PRO A 21 -6.80 -23.83 7.19
C PRO A 21 -7.95 -24.76 6.79
N VAL A 22 -9.07 -24.59 7.46
CA VAL A 22 -10.31 -25.30 7.15
C VAL A 22 -10.70 -24.89 5.74
N ALA A 23 -10.64 -25.81 4.80
CA ALA A 23 -11.46 -25.72 3.60
C ALA A 23 -12.88 -25.44 4.09
N SER A 24 -13.41 -24.27 3.84
CA SER A 24 -14.72 -23.87 4.33
C SER A 24 -15.79 -24.72 3.63
N SER A 25 -16.03 -25.90 4.17
CA SER A 25 -17.37 -26.44 4.14
C SER A 25 -18.17 -25.50 5.03
N GLY A 26 -19.00 -24.66 4.42
CA GLY A 26 -19.75 -23.64 5.10
C GLY A 26 -20.52 -24.24 6.28
N ASP A 27 -19.96 -24.12 7.47
CA ASP A 27 -20.68 -24.38 8.69
C ASP A 27 -21.61 -23.19 8.96
N THR A 28 -22.78 -23.24 8.33
CA THR A 28 -23.85 -22.27 8.50
C THR A 28 -24.46 -22.26 9.91
N SER A 29 -23.91 -23.06 10.82
CA SER A 29 -24.42 -23.22 12.19
C SER A 29 -23.82 -22.23 13.18
N THR A 30 -22.67 -21.59 12.88
CA THR A 30 -22.02 -20.67 13.82
C THR A 30 -22.56 -19.25 13.67
N THR A 31 -23.03 -18.68 14.79
CA THR A 31 -23.46 -17.27 14.88
C THR A 31 -22.35 -16.33 15.38
N ASN A 32 -21.15 -16.82 15.59
CA ASN A 32 -20.05 -16.05 16.19
C ASN A 32 -19.08 -15.55 15.10
N LEU A 33 -18.54 -14.36 15.30
CA LEU A 33 -17.41 -13.86 14.54
C LEU A 33 -16.16 -14.69 14.89
N GLY A 34 -15.43 -15.14 13.88
CA GLY A 34 -14.17 -15.87 14.09
C GLY A 34 -13.11 -15.03 14.81
N THR A 35 -12.18 -15.68 15.48
CA THR A 35 -11.03 -14.99 16.05
C THR A 35 -10.07 -14.58 14.94
N VAL A 36 -9.79 -13.29 14.82
CA VAL A 36 -8.82 -12.75 13.87
C VAL A 36 -7.46 -12.60 14.54
N MET A 37 -6.45 -13.29 14.03
CA MET A 37 -5.07 -13.18 14.47
C MET A 37 -4.33 -12.18 13.60
N VAL A 38 -3.47 -11.36 14.22
CA VAL A 38 -2.63 -10.36 13.53
C VAL A 38 -1.20 -10.43 14.03
N THR A 39 -0.27 -9.89 13.24
CA THR A 39 1.16 -9.83 13.58
C THR A 39 1.66 -8.39 13.74
N ALA A 40 0.77 -7.49 14.16
CA ALA A 40 0.99 -6.05 14.28
C ALA A 40 2.20 -5.69 15.15
N ASN A 41 2.37 -6.36 16.27
CA ASN A 41 3.52 -6.18 17.18
C ASN A 41 4.69 -7.14 16.87
N LYS A 42 4.79 -7.66 15.64
CA LYS A 42 5.77 -8.71 15.27
C LYS A 42 5.64 -9.98 16.14
N ARG A 43 4.46 -10.20 16.73
CA ARG A 43 4.00 -11.41 17.44
C ARG A 43 2.60 -11.75 16.94
N SER A 44 2.20 -13.01 17.03
CA SER A 44 0.84 -13.44 16.65
C SER A 44 -0.09 -13.21 17.84
N GLU A 45 -0.99 -12.23 17.73
CA GLU A 45 -1.91 -11.84 18.80
C GLU A 45 -3.34 -11.76 18.25
N ARG A 46 -4.35 -11.94 19.11
CA ARG A 46 -5.74 -11.67 18.69
C ARG A 46 -5.90 -10.18 18.41
N LEU A 47 -6.55 -9.82 17.32
CA LEU A 47 -6.77 -8.41 16.93
C LEU A 47 -7.37 -7.58 18.07
N GLN A 48 -8.29 -8.15 18.85
CA GLN A 48 -8.95 -7.48 19.96
C GLN A 48 -8.03 -7.25 21.16
N ASP A 49 -6.92 -7.99 21.30
CA ASP A 49 -5.95 -7.83 22.38
C ASP A 49 -4.83 -6.83 22.04
N VAL A 50 -4.71 -6.44 20.78
CA VAL A 50 -3.67 -5.48 20.33
C VAL A 50 -4.09 -4.05 20.71
N PRO A 51 -3.37 -3.34 21.60
CA PRO A 51 -3.76 -2.00 22.07
C PRO A 51 -3.38 -0.90 21.06
N MET A 52 -3.83 -1.02 19.83
CA MET A 52 -3.72 -0.02 18.76
C MET A 52 -4.83 -0.21 17.73
N ALA A 53 -5.04 0.80 16.89
CA ALA A 53 -5.95 0.72 15.77
C ALA A 53 -5.34 -0.16 14.65
N VAL A 54 -5.87 -1.37 14.46
CA VAL A 54 -5.47 -2.34 13.45
C VAL A 54 -6.71 -2.83 12.70
N SER A 55 -6.59 -3.02 11.41
CA SER A 55 -7.58 -3.69 10.58
C SER A 55 -6.94 -4.89 9.87
N ALA A 56 -7.71 -5.94 9.69
CA ALA A 56 -7.31 -7.11 8.93
C ALA A 56 -8.40 -7.47 7.91
N VAL A 57 -8.01 -7.66 6.65
CA VAL A 57 -8.87 -8.18 5.58
C VAL A 57 -8.40 -9.57 5.25
N SER A 58 -9.25 -10.59 5.44
CA SER A 58 -8.85 -11.97 5.24
C SER A 58 -8.67 -12.31 3.76
N GLY A 59 -7.81 -13.31 3.46
CA GLY A 59 -7.63 -13.82 2.10
C GLY A 59 -8.94 -14.37 1.50
N ASN A 60 -9.81 -14.93 2.33
CA ASN A 60 -11.13 -15.39 1.89
C ASN A 60 -12.03 -14.21 1.47
N ASP A 61 -12.04 -13.11 2.21
CA ASP A 61 -12.81 -11.92 1.85
C ASP A 61 -12.28 -11.31 0.55
N LEU A 62 -10.96 -11.22 0.38
CA LEU A 62 -10.33 -10.76 -0.86
C LEU A 62 -10.76 -11.63 -2.05
N GLN A 63 -10.77 -12.95 -1.90
CA GLN A 63 -11.21 -13.88 -2.94
C GLN A 63 -12.71 -13.75 -3.24
N ARG A 64 -13.57 -13.62 -2.21
CA ARG A 64 -15.03 -13.44 -2.39
C ARG A 64 -15.35 -12.17 -3.17
N GLN A 65 -14.62 -11.09 -2.91
CA GLN A 65 -14.80 -9.79 -3.54
C GLN A 65 -14.15 -9.70 -4.93
N SER A 66 -13.43 -10.74 -5.37
CA SER A 66 -12.59 -10.66 -6.58
C SER A 66 -11.62 -9.47 -6.51
N ALA A 67 -11.01 -9.24 -5.34
CA ALA A 67 -10.04 -8.19 -5.17
C ALA A 67 -8.78 -8.48 -5.99
N GLN A 68 -8.29 -7.50 -6.73
CA GLN A 68 -7.11 -7.58 -7.59
C GLN A 68 -6.10 -6.48 -7.31
N SER A 69 -6.54 -5.38 -6.68
CA SER A 69 -5.74 -4.19 -6.40
C SER A 69 -6.12 -3.53 -5.07
N PHE A 70 -5.34 -2.56 -4.62
CA PHE A 70 -5.64 -1.74 -3.44
C PHE A 70 -7.04 -1.13 -3.47
N SER A 71 -7.47 -0.66 -4.63
CA SER A 71 -8.77 0.01 -4.79
C SER A 71 -9.94 -0.90 -4.44
N ASP A 72 -9.79 -2.22 -4.57
CA ASP A 72 -10.87 -3.17 -4.31
C ASP A 72 -11.16 -3.39 -2.81
N TYR A 73 -10.18 -3.13 -1.92
CA TYR A 73 -10.35 -3.40 -0.50
C TYR A 73 -10.05 -2.21 0.43
N ALA A 74 -9.49 -1.13 -0.10
CA ALA A 74 -9.10 0.02 0.71
C ALA A 74 -10.26 0.63 1.50
N SER A 75 -11.47 0.67 0.94
CA SER A 75 -12.68 1.19 1.61
C SER A 75 -13.07 0.41 2.86
N GLN A 76 -12.65 -0.85 2.99
CA GLN A 76 -12.92 -1.68 4.16
C GLN A 76 -12.04 -1.32 5.37
N VAL A 77 -10.99 -0.53 5.16
CA VAL A 77 -10.06 -0.10 6.20
C VAL A 77 -10.33 1.35 6.57
N PRO A 78 -10.76 1.64 7.81
CA PRO A 78 -10.98 3.01 8.25
C PRO A 78 -9.73 3.88 8.04
N GLY A 79 -9.89 5.08 7.47
CA GLY A 79 -8.82 6.04 7.30
C GLY A 79 -7.78 5.72 6.22
N LEU A 80 -7.89 4.60 5.52
CA LEU A 80 -7.05 4.29 4.36
C LEU A 80 -7.59 4.98 3.12
N ASN A 81 -6.76 5.82 2.53
CA ASN A 81 -7.03 6.45 1.24
C ASN A 81 -6.05 5.95 0.19
N VAL A 82 -6.57 5.75 -1.01
CA VAL A 82 -5.81 5.36 -2.19
C VAL A 82 -5.88 6.50 -3.20
N VAL A 83 -4.72 7.01 -3.59
CA VAL A 83 -4.56 7.94 -4.69
C VAL A 83 -3.89 7.17 -5.81
N SER A 84 -4.65 6.78 -6.84
CA SER A 84 -4.16 5.95 -7.93
C SER A 84 -4.11 6.71 -9.24
N GLN A 85 -2.97 6.67 -9.92
CA GLN A 85 -2.78 7.15 -11.29
C GLN A 85 -2.96 6.03 -12.32
N GLY A 86 -3.40 4.86 -11.90
CA GLY A 86 -3.57 3.67 -12.69
C GLY A 86 -2.86 2.45 -12.09
N PRO A 87 -2.95 1.28 -12.73
CA PRO A 87 -2.28 0.07 -12.27
C PRO A 87 -0.79 0.27 -12.01
N GLY A 88 -0.31 -0.17 -10.82
CA GLY A 88 1.09 -0.04 -10.41
C GLY A 88 1.57 1.37 -10.06
N GLN A 89 0.70 2.36 -10.08
CA GLN A 89 0.99 3.76 -9.75
C GLN A 89 0.04 4.24 -8.64
N THR A 90 0.28 3.75 -7.44
CA THR A 90 -0.63 3.95 -6.32
C THR A 90 0.11 4.49 -5.11
N GLN A 91 -0.44 5.52 -4.51
CA GLN A 91 0.01 6.10 -3.25
C GLN A 91 -1.02 5.80 -2.16
N LEU A 92 -0.55 5.34 -1.01
CA LEU A 92 -1.37 5.07 0.16
C LEU A 92 -1.26 6.21 1.17
N THR A 93 -2.37 6.54 1.79
CA THR A 93 -2.45 7.53 2.85
C THR A 93 -3.29 7.01 4.00
N LEU A 94 -2.82 7.19 5.23
CA LEU A 94 -3.54 6.85 6.46
C LEU A 94 -3.67 8.08 7.35
N ARG A 95 -4.86 8.27 7.93
CA ARG A 95 -5.15 9.36 8.88
C ARG A 95 -4.81 10.76 8.35
N GLY A 96 -4.93 10.97 7.05
CA GLY A 96 -4.62 12.26 6.42
C GLY A 96 -3.13 12.65 6.43
N VAL A 97 -2.21 11.72 6.76
CA VAL A 97 -0.77 11.98 6.72
C VAL A 97 -0.29 11.89 5.27
N THR A 98 -0.40 12.99 4.55
CA THR A 98 0.00 13.12 3.14
C THR A 98 0.57 14.49 2.87
N SER A 99 1.46 14.58 1.92
CA SER A 99 2.01 15.84 1.42
C SER A 99 1.63 16.12 -0.05
N GLY A 100 0.65 15.40 -0.60
CA GLY A 100 0.13 15.58 -1.96
C GLY A 100 0.09 14.28 -2.77
N ALA A 101 -0.45 14.35 -4.00
CA ALA A 101 -0.66 13.20 -4.86
C ALA A 101 0.65 12.64 -5.47
N ASN A 102 1.66 13.47 -5.66
CA ASN A 102 2.90 13.10 -6.38
C ASN A 102 4.14 13.23 -5.49
N THR A 103 3.98 13.03 -4.20
CA THR A 103 5.12 13.05 -3.28
C THR A 103 5.99 11.81 -3.45
N PRO A 104 7.27 11.95 -3.76
CA PRO A 104 8.11 10.79 -4.02
C PRO A 104 8.46 9.98 -2.77
N ASN A 105 8.18 10.48 -1.56
CA ASN A 105 8.52 9.83 -0.29
C ASN A 105 7.29 9.33 0.45
N ALA A 106 7.23 8.02 0.74
CA ALA A 106 6.07 7.36 1.33
C ALA A 106 5.81 7.78 2.78
N THR A 107 4.53 7.85 3.15
CA THR A 107 4.07 8.04 4.55
C THR A 107 3.48 6.77 5.15
N VAL A 108 3.19 5.78 4.31
CA VAL A 108 2.71 4.45 4.71
C VAL A 108 3.74 3.41 4.27
N GLY A 109 4.27 2.67 5.23
CA GLY A 109 5.22 1.58 4.96
C GLY A 109 4.51 0.38 4.35
N THR A 110 5.21 -0.38 3.51
CA THR A 110 4.70 -1.63 2.94
C THR A 110 5.61 -2.78 3.34
N TYR A 111 5.01 -3.87 3.81
CA TYR A 111 5.70 -5.09 4.21
C TYR A 111 5.08 -6.32 3.56
N ILE A 112 5.91 -7.30 3.23
CA ILE A 112 5.49 -8.65 2.89
C ILE A 112 6.02 -9.56 3.98
N ASP A 113 5.13 -10.14 4.78
CA ASP A 113 5.46 -10.78 6.06
C ASP A 113 6.29 -9.84 6.97
N ASP A 114 7.49 -10.20 7.34
CA ASP A 114 8.38 -9.35 8.15
C ASP A 114 9.41 -8.56 7.31
N THR A 115 9.29 -8.59 5.98
CA THR A 115 10.24 -7.94 5.07
C THR A 115 9.71 -6.58 4.61
N PRO A 116 10.43 -5.46 4.85
CA PRO A 116 10.08 -4.16 4.28
C PRO A 116 10.25 -4.19 2.76
N TYR A 117 9.26 -3.70 2.03
CA TYR A 117 9.24 -3.68 0.58
C TYR A 117 9.05 -2.26 0.03
N GLY A 118 9.73 -1.97 -1.08
CA GLY A 118 9.78 -0.61 -1.64
C GLY A 118 10.98 0.21 -1.15
N SER A 119 11.12 1.42 -1.67
CA SER A 119 12.25 2.30 -1.34
C SER A 119 12.05 3.01 -0.01
N SER A 120 13.15 3.22 0.70
CA SER A 120 13.20 4.10 1.88
C SER A 120 13.45 5.57 1.52
N THR A 121 13.75 5.87 0.25
CA THR A 121 14.16 7.19 -0.24
C THR A 121 13.31 7.69 -1.39
N VAL A 122 13.47 8.96 -1.74
CA VAL A 122 12.80 9.61 -2.87
C VAL A 122 13.37 9.21 -4.24
N TYR A 123 14.56 8.60 -4.29
CA TYR A 123 15.30 8.40 -5.53
C TYR A 123 14.61 7.46 -6.52
N SER A 124 13.81 6.52 -6.04
CA SER A 124 13.05 5.59 -6.84
C SER A 124 11.55 5.87 -6.87
N ALA A 125 11.10 7.08 -6.52
CA ALA A 125 9.69 7.46 -6.46
C ALA A 125 8.84 6.49 -5.61
N GLY A 126 9.37 6.09 -4.45
CA GLY A 126 8.88 4.97 -3.64
C GLY A 126 7.43 5.07 -3.14
N SER A 127 6.86 6.28 -3.03
CA SER A 127 5.48 6.43 -2.60
C SER A 127 4.47 6.17 -3.73
N VAL A 128 4.79 6.61 -4.94
CA VAL A 128 3.93 6.42 -6.12
C VAL A 128 3.98 4.98 -6.63
N LEU A 129 5.10 4.30 -6.35
CA LEU A 129 5.33 2.90 -6.71
C LEU A 129 5.10 1.97 -5.50
N THR A 130 4.11 2.26 -4.66
CA THR A 130 3.71 1.32 -3.61
C THR A 130 3.36 -0.02 -4.26
N PRO A 131 4.01 -1.12 -3.85
CA PRO A 131 3.82 -2.41 -4.51
C PRO A 131 2.39 -2.91 -4.31
N ASP A 132 1.59 -2.90 -5.36
CA ASP A 132 0.25 -3.47 -5.40
C ASP A 132 0.38 -4.95 -5.77
N ILE A 133 0.71 -5.77 -4.77
CA ILE A 133 0.91 -7.20 -4.93
C ILE A 133 -0.44 -7.88 -5.10
N ASP A 134 -0.54 -8.76 -6.11
CA ASP A 134 -1.74 -9.54 -6.34
C ASP A 134 -2.15 -10.29 -5.06
N PRO A 135 -3.39 -10.11 -4.58
CA PRO A 135 -3.84 -10.67 -3.32
C PRO A 135 -4.13 -12.17 -3.36
N ALA A 136 -3.92 -12.83 -4.50
CA ALA A 136 -4.06 -14.28 -4.60
C ALA A 136 -3.10 -14.99 -3.64
N ASP A 137 -3.62 -15.95 -2.90
CA ASP A 137 -2.86 -16.75 -1.94
C ASP A 137 -2.24 -15.94 -0.78
N LEU A 138 -2.88 -14.86 -0.37
CA LEU A 138 -2.62 -14.19 0.90
C LEU A 138 -3.48 -14.81 2.01
N GLU A 139 -2.93 -14.88 3.21
CA GLU A 139 -3.67 -15.24 4.41
C GLU A 139 -4.56 -14.06 4.82
N ARG A 140 -3.98 -12.86 4.81
CA ARG A 140 -4.66 -11.59 5.10
C ARG A 140 -3.80 -10.38 4.73
N ILE A 141 -4.43 -9.22 4.73
CA ILE A 141 -3.77 -7.92 4.69
C ILE A 141 -4.02 -7.25 6.04
N GLU A 142 -2.95 -6.83 6.72
CA GLU A 142 -3.02 -6.08 7.97
C GLU A 142 -2.70 -4.61 7.69
N VAL A 143 -3.49 -3.70 8.25
CA VAL A 143 -3.24 -2.26 8.20
C VAL A 143 -3.14 -1.72 9.62
N LEU A 144 -1.95 -1.28 9.99
CA LEU A 144 -1.63 -0.68 11.28
C LEU A 144 -1.71 0.83 11.12
N ARG A 145 -2.63 1.47 11.83
CA ARG A 145 -2.88 2.90 11.72
C ARG A 145 -2.09 3.70 12.75
N GLY A 146 -1.63 4.89 12.35
CA GLY A 146 -0.73 5.73 13.14
C GLY A 146 0.73 5.28 13.09
N PRO A 147 1.65 6.09 13.62
CA PRO A 147 3.10 5.89 13.44
C PRO A 147 3.59 4.55 13.97
N GLN A 148 4.43 3.89 13.17
CA GLN A 148 5.04 2.60 13.49
C GLN A 148 6.58 2.69 13.57
N GLY A 149 7.12 3.90 13.78
CA GLY A 149 8.56 4.17 13.70
C GLY A 149 9.42 3.33 14.64
N THR A 150 8.92 2.92 15.80
CA THR A 150 9.69 2.13 16.78
C THR A 150 9.98 0.71 16.30
N LEU A 151 8.99 -0.01 15.77
CA LEU A 151 9.16 -1.41 15.36
C LEU A 151 9.48 -1.57 13.87
N TYR A 152 8.97 -0.69 13.03
CA TYR A 152 9.03 -0.81 11.58
C TYR A 152 9.92 0.24 10.90
N GLY A 153 10.35 1.28 11.63
CA GLY A 153 11.33 2.25 11.15
C GLY A 153 10.77 3.37 10.28
N SER A 154 11.57 3.84 9.33
CA SER A 154 11.27 4.98 8.48
C SER A 154 10.05 4.79 7.57
N ASN A 155 9.47 5.91 7.08
CA ASN A 155 8.34 5.93 6.15
C ASN A 155 7.04 5.27 6.66
N THR A 156 6.89 5.15 7.97
CA THR A 156 5.70 4.59 8.62
C THR A 156 4.99 5.63 9.49
N LEU A 157 4.86 6.86 8.96
CA LEU A 157 4.28 7.99 9.69
C LEU A 157 2.77 7.87 9.86
N GLY A 158 2.05 7.64 8.77
CA GLY A 158 0.60 7.44 8.78
C GLY A 158 0.22 6.04 9.23
N GLY A 159 1.11 5.07 9.00
CA GLY A 159 0.89 3.67 9.33
C GLY A 159 1.69 2.70 8.47
N LEU A 160 1.22 1.47 8.46
CA LEU A 160 1.85 0.34 7.78
C LEU A 160 0.78 -0.53 7.12
N LEU A 161 1.03 -0.98 5.90
CA LEU A 161 0.29 -2.04 5.23
C LEU A 161 1.16 -3.28 5.14
N LYS A 162 0.67 -4.42 5.61
CA LYS A 162 1.38 -5.68 5.65
C LYS A 162 0.60 -6.76 4.92
N PHE A 163 1.19 -7.34 3.89
CA PHE A 163 0.71 -8.54 3.23
C PHE A 163 1.23 -9.75 4.01
N VAL A 164 0.34 -10.55 4.54
CA VAL A 164 0.67 -11.81 5.24
C VAL A 164 0.40 -12.96 4.29
N THR A 165 1.44 -13.72 4.00
CA THR A 165 1.36 -14.82 3.04
C THR A 165 0.92 -16.12 3.70
N VAL A 166 0.18 -16.98 2.98
CA VAL A 166 -0.13 -18.33 3.47
C VAL A 166 1.15 -19.14 3.54
N LYS A 167 1.45 -19.70 4.71
CA LYS A 167 2.62 -20.54 4.92
C LYS A 167 2.46 -21.91 4.25
N PRO A 168 3.56 -22.54 3.77
CA PRO A 168 3.54 -23.93 3.32
C PRO A 168 3.10 -24.88 4.43
N ASP A 169 2.19 -25.81 4.10
CA ASP A 169 1.70 -26.85 5.01
C ASP A 169 2.40 -28.18 4.72
N SER A 170 3.07 -28.74 5.75
CA SER A 170 3.78 -30.01 5.65
C SER A 170 2.91 -31.24 5.94
N THR A 171 1.62 -31.06 6.20
CA THR A 171 0.70 -32.16 6.56
C THR A 171 -0.11 -32.66 5.38
N ALA A 172 -0.49 -31.76 4.43
CA ALA A 172 -1.42 -32.09 3.36
C ALA A 172 -1.01 -31.50 2.00
N VAL A 173 -1.32 -32.25 0.93
CA VAL A 173 -1.30 -31.72 -0.44
C VAL A 173 -2.56 -30.90 -0.64
N ALA A 174 -2.42 -29.70 -1.19
CA ALA A 174 -3.55 -28.85 -1.57
C ALA A 174 -3.28 -28.14 -2.89
N GLY A 175 -4.32 -27.92 -3.66
CA GLY A 175 -4.23 -27.14 -4.89
C GLY A 175 -5.48 -26.29 -5.10
N ARG A 176 -5.29 -25.17 -5.81
CA ARG A 176 -6.41 -24.34 -6.29
C ARG A 176 -6.08 -23.79 -7.66
N ILE A 177 -7.03 -23.85 -8.56
CA ILE A 177 -6.96 -23.20 -9.87
C ILE A 177 -8.21 -22.35 -10.01
N SER A 178 -8.06 -21.11 -10.45
CA SER A 178 -9.18 -20.21 -10.76
C SER A 178 -8.96 -19.50 -12.09
N VAL A 179 -10.07 -19.23 -12.77
CA VAL A 179 -10.12 -18.42 -13.99
C VAL A 179 -11.30 -17.47 -13.90
N GLY A 180 -11.12 -16.26 -14.39
CA GLY A 180 -12.14 -15.22 -14.38
C GLY A 180 -12.14 -14.44 -15.69
N GLY A 181 -13.27 -13.83 -15.98
CA GLY A 181 -13.45 -12.89 -17.08
C GLY A 181 -14.32 -11.73 -16.63
N SER A 182 -14.02 -10.54 -17.12
CA SER A 182 -14.75 -9.32 -16.80
C SER A 182 -14.97 -8.45 -18.05
N SER A 183 -15.84 -7.46 -17.93
CA SER A 183 -16.07 -6.43 -18.94
C SER A 183 -16.29 -5.11 -18.23
N VAL A 184 -15.58 -4.07 -18.64
CA VAL A 184 -15.70 -2.72 -18.10
C VAL A 184 -16.66 -1.89 -19.00
N SER A 185 -17.44 -1.04 -18.37
CA SER A 185 -18.38 -0.15 -19.08
C SER A 185 -17.63 0.89 -19.92
N GLY A 186 -17.88 0.89 -21.21
CA GLY A 186 -17.21 1.80 -22.14
C GLY A 186 -15.82 1.36 -22.59
N GLY A 187 -15.40 0.14 -22.25
CA GLY A 187 -14.10 -0.40 -22.58
C GLY A 187 -14.12 -1.88 -23.00
N GLU A 188 -13.00 -2.54 -22.89
CA GLU A 188 -12.80 -3.91 -23.36
C GLU A 188 -13.09 -4.98 -22.29
N GLY A 189 -12.75 -6.23 -22.60
CA GLY A 189 -12.84 -7.38 -21.69
C GLY A 189 -11.53 -7.65 -20.96
N GLY A 190 -11.63 -7.97 -19.66
CA GLY A 190 -10.50 -8.43 -18.84
C GLY A 190 -10.54 -9.94 -18.61
N MET A 191 -9.40 -10.49 -18.22
CA MET A 191 -9.26 -11.92 -17.86
C MET A 191 -8.24 -12.10 -16.76
N ASP A 192 -8.52 -13.03 -15.84
CA ASP A 192 -7.56 -13.42 -14.79
C ASP A 192 -7.46 -14.94 -14.67
N SER A 193 -6.30 -15.40 -14.24
CA SER A 193 -6.03 -16.80 -13.92
C SER A 193 -5.06 -16.90 -12.76
N HIS A 194 -5.33 -17.82 -11.82
CA HIS A 194 -4.51 -18.09 -10.66
C HIS A 194 -4.36 -19.60 -10.46
N ALA A 195 -3.18 -20.04 -10.08
CA ALA A 195 -2.92 -21.42 -9.68
C ALA A 195 -2.08 -21.43 -8.40
N MET A 196 -2.42 -22.32 -7.46
CA MET A 196 -1.67 -22.54 -6.23
C MET A 196 -1.54 -24.03 -6.00
N PHE A 197 -0.35 -24.48 -5.58
CA PHE A 197 -0.05 -25.85 -5.16
C PHE A 197 0.76 -25.82 -3.87
N ASN A 198 0.37 -26.65 -2.92
CA ASN A 198 1.07 -26.93 -1.68
C ASN A 198 1.44 -28.42 -1.63
N VAL A 199 2.70 -28.72 -1.45
CA VAL A 199 3.21 -30.11 -1.46
C VAL A 199 4.10 -30.36 -0.23
N PRO A 200 3.73 -31.27 0.66
CA PRO A 200 4.61 -31.80 1.68
C PRO A 200 5.75 -32.62 1.02
N LEU A 201 6.97 -32.11 1.09
CA LEU A 201 8.16 -32.80 0.60
C LEU A 201 8.66 -33.86 1.63
N ILE A 202 8.56 -33.50 2.91
CA ILE A 202 8.75 -34.36 4.05
C ILE A 202 7.60 -34.10 5.00
N LYS A 203 6.79 -35.14 5.26
CA LYS A 203 5.61 -35.02 6.12
C LYS A 203 6.02 -34.44 7.49
N ASP A 204 5.21 -33.49 7.96
CA ASP A 204 5.35 -32.78 9.23
C ASP A 204 6.66 -31.96 9.39
N ALA A 205 7.50 -31.84 8.33
CA ALA A 205 8.80 -31.22 8.45
C ALA A 205 9.15 -30.26 7.30
N LEU A 206 8.83 -30.59 6.06
CA LEU A 206 9.25 -29.78 4.90
C LEU A 206 8.12 -29.66 3.88
N ALA A 207 7.73 -28.46 3.54
CA ALA A 207 6.73 -28.19 2.51
C ALA A 207 7.17 -27.14 1.52
N LEU A 208 6.70 -27.29 0.29
CA LEU A 208 6.79 -26.30 -0.78
C LEU A 208 5.38 -25.81 -1.12
N ARG A 209 5.21 -24.48 -1.15
CA ARG A 209 4.00 -23.83 -1.67
C ARG A 209 4.38 -22.92 -2.82
N VAL A 210 3.67 -23.03 -3.93
CA VAL A 210 3.90 -22.23 -5.14
C VAL A 210 2.57 -21.66 -5.59
N ASN A 211 2.54 -20.38 -5.94
CA ASN A 211 1.44 -19.79 -6.67
C ASN A 211 1.94 -19.09 -7.93
N ALA A 212 1.07 -18.97 -8.93
CA ALA A 212 1.30 -18.20 -10.15
C ALA A 212 -0.02 -17.55 -10.59
N TYR A 213 0.08 -16.38 -11.18
CA TYR A 213 -1.07 -15.65 -11.70
C TYR A 213 -0.72 -14.87 -12.96
N ALA A 214 -1.76 -14.66 -13.77
CA ALA A 214 -1.72 -13.77 -14.92
C ALA A 214 -3.09 -13.10 -15.05
N ARG A 215 -3.11 -11.79 -15.26
CA ARG A 215 -4.32 -11.03 -15.51
C ARG A 215 -4.09 -9.96 -16.58
N HIS A 216 -5.17 -9.67 -17.28
CA HIS A 216 -5.30 -8.52 -18.17
C HIS A 216 -6.39 -7.61 -17.58
N ASP A 217 -5.98 -6.45 -17.08
CA ASP A 217 -6.87 -5.42 -16.57
C ASP A 217 -7.39 -4.62 -17.75
N PRO A 218 -8.70 -4.54 -17.98
CA PRO A 218 -9.27 -3.98 -19.19
C PRO A 218 -9.08 -2.48 -19.29
N GLY A 219 -8.70 -1.98 -20.46
CA GLY A 219 -8.71 -0.57 -20.79
C GLY A 219 -10.12 -0.03 -21.04
N TYR A 220 -10.25 1.29 -20.90
CA TYR A 220 -11.53 2.00 -21.08
C TYR A 220 -11.35 3.48 -21.48
N ILE A 221 -10.13 3.92 -21.76
CA ILE A 221 -9.83 5.29 -22.21
C ILE A 221 -9.39 5.25 -23.67
N ASP A 222 -10.06 6.02 -24.54
CA ASP A 222 -9.68 6.18 -25.93
C ASP A 222 -8.65 7.31 -26.09
N ASN A 223 -7.67 7.14 -26.96
CA ASN A 223 -6.73 8.19 -27.35
C ASN A 223 -7.18 8.84 -28.67
N VAL A 224 -7.68 10.07 -28.61
CA VAL A 224 -8.18 10.77 -29.80
C VAL A 224 -7.07 11.22 -30.76
N ALA A 225 -5.84 11.38 -30.28
CA ALA A 225 -4.71 11.77 -31.13
C ALA A 225 -4.26 10.63 -32.05
N THR A 226 -4.31 9.38 -31.59
CA THR A 226 -3.92 8.20 -32.36
C THR A 226 -5.11 7.44 -32.95
N GLY A 227 -6.32 7.65 -32.40
CA GLY A 227 -7.52 6.89 -32.74
C GLY A 227 -7.56 5.50 -32.09
N GLU A 228 -6.60 5.16 -31.24
CA GLU A 228 -6.57 3.90 -30.48
C GLU A 228 -7.61 3.91 -29.38
N LYS A 229 -8.19 2.74 -29.13
CA LYS A 229 -9.20 2.53 -28.11
C LYS A 229 -8.64 1.81 -26.91
N ASP A 230 -9.27 2.04 -25.76
CA ASP A 230 -9.05 1.27 -24.52
C ASP A 230 -7.57 1.24 -24.08
N VAL A 231 -6.84 2.35 -24.33
CA VAL A 231 -5.36 2.38 -24.25
C VAL A 231 -4.78 2.23 -22.86
N ASN A 232 -5.58 2.35 -21.81
CA ASN A 232 -5.12 2.27 -20.41
C ASN A 232 -5.23 0.86 -19.81
N ASP A 233 -5.18 -0.16 -20.64
CA ASP A 233 -5.08 -1.57 -20.24
C ASP A 233 -3.77 -1.87 -19.52
N ALA A 234 -3.77 -2.93 -18.72
CA ALA A 234 -2.56 -3.42 -18.07
C ALA A 234 -2.48 -4.94 -18.05
N GLU A 235 -1.28 -5.45 -18.28
CA GLU A 235 -0.94 -6.85 -18.04
C GLU A 235 -0.17 -7.02 -16.75
N VAL A 236 -0.61 -7.93 -15.87
CA VAL A 236 0.07 -8.30 -14.64
C VAL A 236 0.33 -9.80 -14.63
N ARG A 237 1.58 -10.18 -14.42
CA ARG A 237 2.00 -11.58 -14.31
C ARG A 237 2.95 -11.75 -13.15
N GLY A 238 2.74 -12.78 -12.36
CA GLY A 238 3.59 -12.99 -11.19
C GLY A 238 3.40 -14.34 -10.54
N GLY A 239 4.05 -14.48 -9.40
CA GLY A 239 3.95 -15.66 -8.58
C GLY A 239 4.92 -15.63 -7.40
N ARG A 240 4.73 -16.59 -6.52
CA ARG A 240 5.56 -16.78 -5.32
C ARG A 240 5.84 -18.27 -5.12
N ALA A 241 7.06 -18.56 -4.69
CA ALA A 241 7.46 -19.89 -4.21
C ALA A 241 8.00 -19.77 -2.79
N GLN A 242 7.54 -20.63 -1.89
CA GLN A 242 7.96 -20.66 -0.49
C GLN A 242 8.29 -22.08 -0.09
N LEU A 243 9.46 -22.25 0.53
CA LEU A 243 9.91 -23.48 1.15
C LEU A 243 9.93 -23.28 2.67
N MET A 244 9.21 -24.10 3.41
CA MET A 244 9.15 -24.08 4.87
C MET A 244 9.74 -25.37 5.41
N TRP A 245 10.79 -25.25 6.22
CA TRP A 245 11.44 -26.36 6.91
C TRP A 245 11.29 -26.19 8.42
N THR A 246 10.61 -27.14 9.04
CA THR A 246 10.32 -27.18 10.47
C THR A 246 10.74 -28.54 11.04
N PRO A 247 12.05 -28.77 11.23
CA PRO A 247 12.57 -30.04 11.72
C PRO A 247 12.20 -30.34 13.17
N SER A 248 11.79 -29.34 13.92
CA SER A 248 11.29 -29.42 15.29
C SER A 248 10.38 -28.23 15.62
N GLU A 249 9.63 -28.32 16.69
CA GLU A 249 8.80 -27.21 17.20
C GLU A 249 9.63 -25.96 17.56
N ALA A 250 10.89 -26.18 17.96
CA ALA A 250 11.79 -25.11 18.38
C ALA A 250 12.52 -24.41 17.21
N PHE A 251 12.40 -24.90 15.97
CA PHE A 251 13.13 -24.31 14.85
C PHE A 251 12.33 -24.33 13.56
N SER A 252 12.34 -23.19 12.86
CA SER A 252 11.82 -23.11 11.50
C SER A 252 12.67 -22.22 10.60
N LEU A 253 12.78 -22.60 9.34
CA LEU A 253 13.39 -21.84 8.25
C LEU A 253 12.39 -21.72 7.12
N ARG A 254 12.07 -20.47 6.73
CA ARG A 254 11.32 -20.19 5.52
C ARG A 254 12.22 -19.51 4.49
N LEU A 255 12.22 -20.00 3.27
CA LEU A 255 12.80 -19.35 2.10
C LEU A 255 11.66 -18.97 1.16
N SER A 256 11.68 -17.75 0.65
CA SER A 256 10.64 -17.22 -0.21
C SER A 256 11.25 -16.47 -1.41
N ALA A 257 10.60 -16.61 -2.56
CA ALA A 257 10.89 -15.86 -3.77
C ALA A 257 9.57 -15.38 -4.39
N LEU A 258 9.43 -14.06 -4.60
CA LEU A 258 8.29 -13.42 -5.22
C LEU A 258 8.74 -12.66 -6.47
N ALA A 259 7.96 -12.76 -7.53
CA ALA A 259 8.14 -12.01 -8.77
C ALA A 259 6.80 -11.47 -9.27
N GLN A 260 6.76 -10.20 -9.65
CA GLN A 260 5.61 -9.60 -10.34
C GLN A 260 6.11 -8.66 -11.43
N ASN A 261 5.51 -8.75 -12.61
CA ASN A 261 5.68 -7.81 -13.70
C ASN A 261 4.32 -7.16 -14.00
N LEU A 262 4.34 -5.86 -14.18
CA LEU A 262 3.21 -5.09 -14.67
C LEU A 262 3.66 -4.30 -15.90
N HIS A 263 2.84 -4.23 -16.91
CA HIS A 263 3.07 -3.47 -18.14
C HIS A 263 1.75 -2.93 -18.69
N GLY A 264 1.78 -1.72 -19.26
CA GLY A 264 0.68 -1.11 -20.00
C GLY A 264 1.18 -0.01 -20.93
N ASN A 265 0.49 0.19 -22.03
CA ASN A 265 0.96 1.03 -23.13
C ASN A 265 0.63 2.52 -23.00
N ALA A 266 -0.34 2.89 -22.15
CA ALA A 266 -0.73 4.29 -21.95
C ALA A 266 -0.98 4.62 -20.48
N LEU A 267 -0.24 3.99 -19.57
CA LEU A 267 -0.38 4.20 -18.13
C LEU A 267 0.46 5.37 -17.61
N ALA A 268 1.56 5.72 -18.27
CA ALA A 268 2.36 6.88 -17.87
C ALA A 268 1.63 8.18 -18.28
N ASN A 269 1.15 8.94 -17.29
CA ASN A 269 0.28 10.10 -17.47
C ASN A 269 -1.05 9.78 -18.20
N GLY A 270 -1.52 8.54 -18.09
CA GLY A 270 -2.84 8.13 -18.59
C GLY A 270 -3.95 8.77 -17.74
N GLY A 271 -5.00 9.25 -18.40
CA GLY A 271 -6.15 9.84 -17.73
C GLY A 271 -7.06 10.56 -18.71
N VAL A 272 -8.23 10.93 -18.25
CA VAL A 272 -9.21 11.68 -19.06
C VAL A 272 -8.86 13.15 -19.04
N ASP A 273 -8.73 13.78 -20.23
CA ASP A 273 -8.45 15.19 -20.33
C ASP A 273 -9.71 16.01 -20.05
N VAL A 274 -9.61 16.91 -19.08
CA VAL A 274 -10.71 17.75 -18.61
C VAL A 274 -10.34 19.23 -18.68
N ASP A 275 -11.35 20.07 -18.77
CA ASP A 275 -11.22 21.49 -18.56
C ASP A 275 -10.89 21.76 -17.06
N PRO A 276 -9.81 22.47 -16.76
CA PRO A 276 -9.33 22.64 -15.38
C PRO A 276 -10.27 23.44 -14.47
N LEU A 277 -11.19 24.22 -15.03
CA LEU A 277 -12.13 25.04 -14.25
C LEU A 277 -13.46 24.32 -14.00
N THR A 278 -13.92 23.53 -14.97
CA THR A 278 -15.24 22.90 -14.94
C THR A 278 -15.20 21.41 -14.68
N LEU A 279 -14.02 20.77 -14.77
CA LEU A 279 -13.78 19.31 -14.72
C LEU A 279 -14.58 18.53 -15.77
N LYS A 280 -15.04 19.19 -16.83
CA LYS A 280 -15.75 18.53 -17.93
C LYS A 280 -14.75 17.91 -18.90
N PRO A 281 -14.99 16.67 -19.34
CA PRO A 281 -14.17 16.04 -20.36
C PRO A 281 -14.10 16.88 -21.65
N LEU A 282 -12.91 17.10 -22.19
CA LEU A 282 -12.66 17.92 -23.38
C LEU A 282 -13.04 17.20 -24.68
N TYR A 283 -12.78 15.91 -24.75
CA TYR A 283 -12.95 15.10 -25.96
C TYR A 283 -14.13 14.12 -25.89
N GLY A 284 -14.94 14.22 -24.83
CA GLY A 284 -16.00 13.28 -24.49
C GLY A 284 -15.63 12.34 -23.34
N ASP A 285 -16.59 11.55 -22.88
CA ASP A 285 -16.38 10.63 -21.76
C ASP A 285 -15.24 9.65 -22.05
N LEU A 286 -14.38 9.41 -21.05
CA LEU A 286 -13.27 8.45 -21.06
C LEU A 286 -12.31 8.63 -22.26
N LYS A 287 -11.90 9.88 -22.55
CA LYS A 287 -10.97 10.18 -23.66
C LYS A 287 -9.79 11.03 -23.23
N GLN A 288 -8.65 10.76 -23.85
CA GLN A 288 -7.41 11.52 -23.72
C GLN A 288 -6.83 11.89 -25.07
N SER A 289 -5.86 12.82 -25.11
CA SER A 289 -5.07 13.15 -26.30
C SER A 289 -3.60 13.06 -25.94
N ARG A 290 -2.92 12.00 -26.37
CA ARG A 290 -1.49 11.77 -26.15
C ARG A 290 -0.82 11.44 -27.46
N ALA A 291 0.42 11.93 -27.62
CA ALA A 291 1.20 11.73 -28.82
C ALA A 291 1.54 10.24 -29.04
N PRO A 292 1.66 9.79 -30.31
CA PRO A 292 2.01 8.40 -30.62
C PRO A 292 3.34 7.97 -29.99
N GLY A 293 3.42 6.72 -29.53
CA GLY A 293 4.64 6.15 -28.94
C GLY A 293 4.96 6.62 -27.53
N THR A 294 4.10 7.42 -26.91
CA THR A 294 4.22 7.84 -25.49
C THR A 294 3.30 7.03 -24.58
N GLY A 295 3.46 7.18 -23.28
CA GLY A 295 2.57 6.60 -22.28
C GLY A 295 2.97 5.21 -21.76
N ASN A 296 3.97 4.56 -22.34
CA ASN A 296 4.40 3.24 -21.85
C ASN A 296 4.81 3.29 -20.38
N PHE A 297 4.34 2.32 -19.61
CA PHE A 297 4.68 2.13 -18.21
C PHE A 297 4.89 0.66 -17.90
N GLY A 298 5.95 0.35 -17.19
CA GLY A 298 6.21 -1.00 -16.72
C GLY A 298 6.95 -1.02 -15.41
N VAL A 299 6.62 -1.99 -14.55
CA VAL A 299 7.29 -2.22 -13.27
C VAL A 299 7.56 -3.71 -13.10
N ARG A 300 8.78 -4.06 -12.68
CA ARG A 300 9.17 -5.40 -12.31
C ARG A 300 9.59 -5.43 -10.85
N TYR A 301 8.88 -6.21 -10.05
CA TYR A 301 9.19 -6.45 -8.65
C TYR A 301 9.80 -7.82 -8.45
N ARG A 302 10.86 -7.92 -7.64
CA ARG A 302 11.45 -9.18 -7.18
C ARG A 302 11.75 -9.06 -5.69
N LEU A 303 11.45 -10.12 -4.95
CA LEU A 303 11.78 -10.23 -3.55
C LEU A 303 12.26 -11.65 -3.26
N TYR A 304 13.38 -11.75 -2.59
CA TYR A 304 13.92 -12.99 -2.05
C TYR A 304 14.11 -12.79 -0.56
N ASP A 305 13.55 -13.66 0.25
CA ASP A 305 13.71 -13.60 1.70
C ASP A 305 13.98 -14.95 2.35
N ALA A 306 14.69 -14.88 3.48
CA ALA A 306 14.95 -16.00 4.36
C ALA A 306 14.59 -15.59 5.79
N SER A 307 13.70 -16.33 6.42
CA SER A 307 13.27 -16.11 7.81
C SER A 307 13.58 -17.33 8.65
N ILE A 308 14.34 -17.13 9.72
CA ILE A 308 14.68 -18.14 10.72
C ILE A 308 13.98 -17.78 12.02
N ASN A 309 13.31 -18.75 12.63
CA ASN A 309 12.80 -18.67 13.98
C ASN A 309 13.38 -19.81 14.82
N ALA A 310 13.93 -19.49 15.99
CA ALA A 310 14.49 -20.46 16.92
C ALA A 310 14.03 -20.15 18.33
N ASP A 311 13.42 -21.12 19.00
CA ASP A 311 12.97 -21.04 20.37
C ASP A 311 14.02 -21.68 21.29
N PHE A 312 14.58 -20.89 22.20
CA PHE A 312 15.55 -21.34 23.20
C PHE A 312 14.88 -21.63 24.56
N GLY A 313 13.56 -21.58 24.65
CA GLY A 313 12.77 -21.75 25.87
C GLY A 313 12.72 -20.50 26.76
N TRP A 314 13.80 -19.75 26.91
CA TRP A 314 13.86 -18.48 27.63
C TRP A 314 13.68 -17.25 26.73
N SER A 315 13.93 -17.41 25.44
CA SER A 315 13.75 -16.39 24.39
C SER A 315 13.53 -17.01 23.04
N GLN A 316 12.84 -16.29 22.16
CA GLN A 316 12.75 -16.58 20.72
C GLN A 316 13.72 -15.69 19.96
N PHE A 317 14.49 -16.29 19.08
CA PHE A 317 15.34 -15.58 18.12
C PHE A 317 14.67 -15.59 16.74
N VAL A 318 14.65 -14.41 16.11
CA VAL A 318 14.15 -14.24 14.74
C VAL A 318 15.21 -13.55 13.90
N SER A 319 15.51 -14.11 12.74
CA SER A 319 16.38 -13.49 11.73
C SER A 319 15.62 -13.39 10.41
N VAL A 320 15.55 -12.19 9.85
CA VAL A 320 14.94 -11.93 8.53
C VAL A 320 15.97 -11.28 7.64
N SER A 321 16.36 -11.97 6.57
CA SER A 321 17.28 -11.47 5.54
C SER A 321 16.52 -11.35 4.24
N SER A 322 16.67 -10.25 3.52
CA SER A 322 16.00 -10.08 2.23
C SER A 322 16.83 -9.31 1.22
N TYR A 323 16.56 -9.60 -0.05
CA TYR A 323 17.04 -8.82 -1.18
C TYR A 323 15.88 -8.58 -2.15
N SER A 324 15.62 -7.32 -2.47
CA SER A 324 14.57 -6.94 -3.42
C SER A 324 15.09 -6.06 -4.54
N THR A 325 14.47 -6.17 -5.71
CA THR A 325 14.70 -5.25 -6.82
C THR A 325 13.38 -4.68 -7.34
N LEU A 326 13.45 -3.44 -7.79
CA LEU A 326 12.39 -2.76 -8.52
C LEU A 326 13.01 -2.14 -9.76
N ASP A 327 12.48 -2.48 -10.93
CA ASP A 327 12.84 -1.84 -12.21
C ASP A 327 11.59 -1.19 -12.77
N ARG A 328 11.62 0.12 -12.95
CA ARG A 328 10.54 0.90 -13.58
C ARG A 328 11.00 1.45 -14.91
N GLN A 329 10.12 1.40 -15.91
CA GLN A 329 10.25 2.08 -17.17
C GLN A 329 8.99 2.94 -17.39
N ALA A 330 9.17 4.20 -17.78
CA ALA A 330 8.06 5.07 -18.15
C ALA A 330 8.51 6.07 -19.22
N ASN A 331 7.61 6.44 -20.13
CA ASN A 331 7.84 7.52 -21.09
C ASN A 331 6.58 8.41 -21.24
N PRO A 332 6.24 9.19 -20.22
CA PRO A 332 5.10 10.10 -20.27
C PRO A 332 5.23 11.10 -21.44
N ASP A 333 4.08 11.46 -22.01
CA ASP A 333 3.98 12.55 -22.98
C ASP A 333 4.26 13.89 -22.30
N ALA A 334 5.27 14.59 -22.78
CA ALA A 334 5.68 15.91 -22.29
C ALA A 334 5.51 16.99 -23.37
N THR A 335 4.78 16.70 -24.46
CA THR A 335 4.58 17.60 -25.59
C THR A 335 3.95 18.91 -25.17
N VAL A 336 2.95 18.86 -24.30
CA VAL A 336 2.25 20.04 -23.79
C VAL A 336 3.20 20.92 -22.95
N ALA A 337 4.10 20.32 -22.17
CA ALA A 337 5.03 21.04 -21.32
C ALA A 337 6.18 21.70 -22.11
N TYR A 338 6.77 20.98 -23.05
CA TYR A 338 7.96 21.46 -23.76
C TYR A 338 7.65 22.06 -25.12
N GLY A 339 6.59 21.64 -25.80
CA GLY A 339 6.24 22.12 -27.16
C GLY A 339 6.16 23.64 -27.28
N PRO A 340 5.44 24.35 -26.40
CA PRO A 340 5.33 25.82 -26.46
C PRO A 340 6.66 26.57 -26.31
N ILE A 341 7.65 25.94 -25.68
CA ILE A 341 8.97 26.54 -25.44
C ILE A 341 9.97 26.11 -26.51
N VAL A 342 10.03 24.83 -26.81
CA VAL A 342 11.10 24.24 -27.63
C VAL A 342 10.78 24.39 -29.12
N ASN A 343 9.53 24.23 -29.56
CA ASN A 343 9.16 24.33 -30.97
C ASN A 343 9.49 25.70 -31.58
N PRO A 344 9.11 26.84 -30.99
CA PRO A 344 9.50 28.14 -31.54
C PRO A 344 11.01 28.37 -31.51
N ALA A 345 11.70 27.89 -30.47
CA ALA A 345 13.14 28.06 -30.34
C ALA A 345 13.95 27.28 -31.39
N LEU A 346 13.40 26.13 -31.86
CA LEU A 346 14.06 25.26 -32.82
C LEU A 346 13.48 25.38 -34.23
N GLY A 347 12.42 26.18 -34.43
CA GLY A 347 11.72 26.29 -35.71
C GLY A 347 11.01 25.00 -36.13
N LEU A 348 10.50 24.25 -35.16
CA LEU A 348 9.73 23.03 -35.40
C LEU A 348 8.23 23.37 -35.44
N ASP A 349 7.54 22.91 -36.46
CA ASP A 349 6.09 23.14 -36.60
C ASP A 349 5.27 22.15 -35.81
N ASN A 350 5.79 20.92 -35.56
CA ASN A 350 5.03 19.82 -34.97
C ASN A 350 5.92 18.91 -34.07
N GLY A 351 6.79 19.51 -33.27
CA GLY A 351 7.63 18.76 -32.33
C GLY A 351 6.83 18.21 -31.15
N GLY A 352 6.91 16.92 -30.92
CA GLY A 352 6.45 16.21 -29.74
C GLY A 352 7.62 15.85 -28.82
N TYR A 353 7.33 15.66 -27.54
CA TYR A 353 8.34 15.41 -26.52
C TYR A 353 7.89 14.33 -25.55
N SER A 354 8.82 13.48 -25.10
CA SER A 354 8.58 12.53 -24.01
C SER A 354 9.77 12.52 -23.05
N ILE A 355 9.52 12.05 -21.84
CA ILE A 355 10.57 11.84 -20.84
C ILE A 355 10.79 10.34 -20.66
N ASN A 356 11.85 9.79 -21.24
CA ASN A 356 12.21 8.40 -21.01
C ASN A 356 12.90 8.26 -19.65
N GLY A 357 12.25 7.58 -18.70
CA GLY A 357 12.66 7.57 -17.29
C GLY A 357 12.83 6.17 -16.69
N PRO A 358 13.93 5.43 -17.00
CA PRO A 358 14.23 4.20 -16.28
C PRO A 358 14.69 4.49 -14.85
N VAL A 359 14.15 3.71 -13.90
CA VAL A 359 14.53 3.74 -12.48
C VAL A 359 14.81 2.32 -12.03
N THR A 360 15.95 2.10 -11.36
CA THR A 360 16.26 0.80 -10.75
C THR A 360 16.51 0.97 -9.26
N LEU A 361 16.07 0.00 -8.48
CA LEU A 361 16.34 -0.12 -7.05
C LEU A 361 16.82 -1.53 -6.75
N GLY A 362 17.93 -1.66 -6.04
CA GLY A 362 18.36 -2.88 -5.37
C GLY A 362 18.45 -2.62 -3.86
N LYS A 363 17.75 -3.42 -3.05
CA LYS A 363 17.67 -3.25 -1.59
C LYS A 363 17.99 -4.54 -0.88
N PHE A 364 19.00 -4.51 -0.02
CA PHE A 364 19.29 -5.55 0.96
C PHE A 364 18.80 -5.13 2.33
N THR A 365 18.19 -6.07 3.08
CA THR A 365 17.72 -5.81 4.45
C THR A 365 18.04 -7.00 5.34
N GLN A 366 18.49 -6.71 6.58
CA GLN A 366 18.72 -7.69 7.63
C GLN A 366 18.09 -7.21 8.93
N GLU A 367 17.26 -8.03 9.54
CA GLU A 367 16.76 -7.83 10.90
C GLU A 367 17.12 -9.02 11.76
N LEU A 368 17.64 -8.75 12.96
CA LEU A 368 17.86 -9.75 14.00
C LEU A 368 17.12 -9.27 15.24
N ARG A 369 16.30 -10.13 15.83
CA ARG A 369 15.60 -9.80 17.08
C ARG A 369 15.57 -10.98 18.04
N LEU A 370 15.61 -10.65 19.32
CA LEU A 370 15.34 -11.54 20.44
C LEU A 370 14.12 -11.03 21.18
N GLN A 371 13.26 -11.93 21.60
CA GLN A 371 12.07 -11.61 22.38
C GLN A 371 11.81 -12.63 23.46
N SER A 372 11.27 -12.19 24.60
CA SER A 372 10.85 -13.09 25.66
C SER A 372 9.71 -13.99 25.24
N PRO A 373 9.50 -15.13 25.89
CA PRO A 373 8.22 -15.83 25.79
C PRO A 373 7.05 -14.90 26.16
N GLU A 374 5.87 -15.24 25.67
CA GLU A 374 4.60 -14.59 25.99
C GLU A 374 4.13 -14.99 27.41
N ASP A 375 3.09 -14.33 27.91
CA ASP A 375 2.46 -14.58 29.23
C ASP A 375 3.40 -14.40 30.44
N ARG A 376 4.39 -13.50 30.32
CA ARG A 376 5.25 -13.08 31.42
C ARG A 376 4.80 -11.74 32.01
N THR A 377 5.00 -11.55 33.31
CA THR A 377 4.77 -10.24 33.95
C THR A 377 5.58 -9.12 33.29
N LEU A 378 6.75 -9.44 32.77
CA LEU A 378 7.60 -8.56 32.00
C LEU A 378 7.97 -9.25 30.69
N GLU A 379 7.43 -8.77 29.60
CA GLU A 379 7.81 -9.16 28.25
C GLU A 379 8.76 -8.14 27.67
N TRP A 380 9.70 -8.57 26.86
CA TRP A 380 10.66 -7.68 26.23
C TRP A 380 10.99 -8.15 24.81
N ARG A 381 11.40 -7.20 23.98
CA ARG A 381 11.98 -7.43 22.66
C ARG A 381 13.12 -6.47 22.44
N ALA A 382 14.20 -6.96 21.81
CA ALA A 382 15.33 -6.16 21.38
C ALA A 382 15.76 -6.60 19.99
N GLY A 383 16.08 -5.67 19.12
CA GLY A 383 16.48 -5.97 17.76
C GLY A 383 17.46 -4.98 17.17
N VAL A 384 18.13 -5.44 16.14
CA VAL A 384 18.99 -4.63 15.28
C VAL A 384 18.50 -4.75 13.83
N PHE A 385 18.56 -3.65 13.11
CA PHE A 385 18.13 -3.56 11.74
C PHE A 385 19.21 -2.92 10.88
N TYR A 386 19.39 -3.44 9.68
CA TYR A 386 20.29 -2.90 8.67
C TYR A 386 19.61 -2.94 7.30
N THR A 387 19.72 -1.85 6.53
CA THR A 387 19.34 -1.84 5.13
C THR A 387 20.34 -1.06 4.27
N ARG A 388 20.51 -1.49 3.04
CA ARG A 388 21.30 -0.80 2.03
C ARG A 388 20.57 -0.80 0.70
N GLU A 389 20.38 0.41 0.16
CA GLU A 389 19.75 0.64 -1.14
C GLU A 389 20.73 1.20 -2.15
N HIS A 390 20.63 0.75 -3.38
CA HIS A 390 21.29 1.32 -4.55
C HIS A 390 20.23 1.67 -5.58
N THR A 391 20.20 2.93 -5.97
CA THR A 391 19.19 3.43 -6.92
C THR A 391 19.89 4.11 -8.09
N THR A 392 19.41 3.86 -9.30
CA THR A 392 19.68 4.67 -10.48
C THR A 392 18.36 5.28 -10.97
N ASN A 393 18.40 6.53 -11.41
CA ASN A 393 17.26 7.22 -11.99
C ASN A 393 17.76 8.05 -13.16
N GLN A 394 17.23 7.81 -14.34
CA GLN A 394 17.60 8.52 -15.56
C GLN A 394 16.37 9.19 -16.13
N GLN A 395 16.56 10.37 -16.73
CA GLN A 395 15.52 11.12 -17.40
C GLN A 395 16.11 11.69 -18.69
N ASP A 396 15.58 11.23 -19.83
CA ASP A 396 15.97 11.68 -21.15
C ASP A 396 14.78 12.38 -21.81
N VAL A 397 14.94 13.64 -22.21
CA VAL A 397 13.94 14.34 -23.03
C VAL A 397 14.19 13.99 -24.48
N LEU A 398 13.26 13.26 -25.06
CA LEU A 398 13.28 12.81 -26.45
C LEU A 398 12.34 13.67 -27.29
N SER A 399 12.73 13.92 -28.58
CA SER A 399 11.91 14.65 -29.56
C SER A 399 11.48 13.76 -30.69
N PHE A 400 10.23 13.94 -31.14
CA PHE A 400 9.62 13.20 -32.24
C PHE A 400 8.59 14.09 -32.97
N ASP A 401 8.09 13.67 -34.11
CA ASP A 401 6.94 14.30 -34.77
C ASP A 401 5.66 13.94 -34.00
N ALA A 402 4.95 14.95 -33.51
CA ALA A 402 3.78 14.76 -32.63
C ALA A 402 2.60 14.04 -33.30
N THR A 403 2.56 13.97 -34.66
CA THR A 403 1.52 13.27 -35.42
C THR A 403 1.90 11.83 -35.73
N THR A 404 3.17 11.58 -36.05
CA THR A 404 3.60 10.26 -36.54
C THR A 404 4.33 9.44 -35.49
N GLY A 405 4.87 10.08 -34.44
CA GLY A 405 5.73 9.43 -33.44
C GLY A 405 7.16 9.17 -33.91
N GLU A 406 7.51 9.55 -35.14
CA GLU A 406 8.86 9.32 -35.67
C GLU A 406 9.88 10.23 -34.99
N PRO A 407 11.04 9.69 -34.57
CA PRO A 407 12.07 10.46 -33.87
C PRO A 407 12.57 11.65 -34.71
N ILE A 408 12.69 12.82 -34.12
CA ILE A 408 13.37 13.98 -34.71
C ILE A 408 14.80 14.00 -34.19
N ALA A 409 15.77 13.78 -35.07
CA ALA A 409 17.18 13.87 -34.73
C ALA A 409 17.63 15.34 -34.61
N LEU A 410 17.96 15.76 -33.41
CA LEU A 410 18.55 17.07 -33.13
C LEU A 410 20.08 16.97 -33.07
N PRO A 411 20.84 18.01 -33.46
CA PRO A 411 22.30 18.01 -33.38
C PRO A 411 22.85 18.22 -31.96
N PHE A 412 21.98 18.23 -30.94
CA PHE A 412 22.30 18.42 -29.54
C PHE A 412 21.31 17.64 -28.66
N THR A 413 21.66 17.44 -27.41
CA THR A 413 20.80 16.84 -26.39
C THR A 413 19.81 17.88 -25.87
N LEU A 414 18.52 17.56 -25.83
CA LEU A 414 17.51 18.42 -25.21
C LEU A 414 17.68 18.46 -23.70
N GLY A 415 17.66 17.32 -23.06
CA GLY A 415 17.85 17.19 -21.64
C GLY A 415 18.18 15.76 -21.27
N HIS A 416 19.21 15.57 -20.51
CA HIS A 416 19.62 14.30 -19.92
C HIS A 416 19.99 14.54 -18.48
N ILE A 417 19.37 13.82 -17.56
CA ILE A 417 19.73 13.78 -16.14
C ILE A 417 19.95 12.33 -15.77
N ALA A 418 21.08 12.03 -15.15
CA ALA A 418 21.38 10.71 -14.62
C ALA A 418 21.75 10.82 -13.13
N VAL A 419 20.98 10.12 -12.31
CA VAL A 419 21.29 9.87 -10.91
C VAL A 419 21.86 8.48 -10.78
N GLY A 420 23.04 8.37 -10.23
CA GLY A 420 23.56 7.06 -9.97
C GLY A 420 25.07 6.87 -9.88
N PRO A 421 25.44 5.93 -9.01
CA PRO A 421 24.55 5.27 -8.05
C PRO A 421 24.23 6.17 -6.84
N ALA A 422 22.97 6.36 -6.53
CA ALA A 422 22.57 6.87 -5.22
C ALA A 422 22.58 5.70 -4.23
N THR A 423 23.20 5.88 -3.08
CA THR A 423 23.30 4.86 -2.03
C THR A 423 22.66 5.39 -0.75
N PHE A 424 21.74 4.64 -0.19
CA PHE A 424 21.20 4.86 1.14
C PHE A 424 21.56 3.67 2.02
N THR A 425 22.04 3.94 3.23
CA THR A 425 22.38 2.91 4.22
C THR A 425 21.78 3.33 5.56
N GLU A 426 21.02 2.45 6.17
CA GLU A 426 20.43 2.65 7.51
C GLU A 426 20.86 1.50 8.42
N TRP A 427 21.22 1.82 9.65
CA TRP A 427 21.26 0.85 10.74
C TRP A 427 20.48 1.38 11.94
N ALA A 428 19.84 0.50 12.67
CA ALA A 428 19.08 0.86 13.84
C ALA A 428 19.15 -0.19 14.94
N GLY A 429 19.11 0.28 16.19
CA GLY A 429 18.83 -0.53 17.35
C GLY A 429 17.47 -0.15 17.94
N TYR A 430 16.65 -1.13 18.27
CA TYR A 430 15.33 -0.89 18.85
C TYR A 430 15.02 -1.91 19.95
N GLY A 431 14.09 -1.54 20.80
CA GLY A 431 13.56 -2.45 21.81
C GLY A 431 12.28 -1.93 22.42
N ASP A 432 11.54 -2.83 23.02
CA ASP A 432 10.34 -2.54 23.79
C ASP A 432 10.22 -3.47 25.00
N ILE A 433 9.47 -3.00 25.98
CA ILE A 433 9.15 -3.72 27.21
C ILE A 433 7.65 -3.56 27.46
N THR A 434 6.95 -4.67 27.64
CA THR A 434 5.57 -4.69 28.12
C THR A 434 5.54 -5.17 29.56
N TRP A 435 5.08 -4.33 30.45
CA TRP A 435 4.88 -4.66 31.85
C TRP A 435 3.40 -4.91 32.13
N HIS A 436 3.05 -6.15 32.45
CA HIS A 436 1.72 -6.56 32.89
C HIS A 436 1.64 -6.36 34.41
N ALA A 437 1.36 -5.13 34.86
CA ALA A 437 1.34 -4.76 36.26
C ALA A 437 0.24 -5.48 37.04
N THR A 438 -0.89 -5.75 36.37
CA THR A 438 -2.00 -6.56 36.87
C THR A 438 -2.58 -7.37 35.70
N SER A 439 -3.52 -8.26 35.96
CA SER A 439 -4.28 -8.95 34.89
C SER A 439 -5.08 -7.99 33.99
N GLN A 440 -5.32 -6.78 34.45
CA GLN A 440 -6.10 -5.77 33.73
C GLN A 440 -5.24 -4.66 33.11
N PHE A 441 -4.14 -4.26 33.77
CA PHE A 441 -3.33 -3.13 33.34
C PHE A 441 -1.98 -3.57 32.78
N SER A 442 -1.69 -3.13 31.57
CA SER A 442 -0.41 -3.33 30.89
C SER A 442 0.15 -2.00 30.39
N LEU A 443 1.48 -1.90 30.41
CA LEU A 443 2.22 -0.73 29.92
C LEU A 443 3.31 -1.17 28.96
N LEU A 444 3.19 -0.80 27.69
CA LEU A 444 4.21 -1.01 26.67
C LEU A 444 5.01 0.28 26.47
N LEU A 445 6.33 0.15 26.59
CA LEU A 445 7.31 1.21 26.33
C LEU A 445 8.28 0.74 25.24
N GLY A 446 8.54 1.58 24.24
CA GLY A 446 9.46 1.25 23.17
C GLY A 446 10.28 2.43 22.70
N ALA A 447 11.47 2.15 22.20
CA ALA A 447 12.36 3.13 21.58
C ALA A 447 13.16 2.52 20.41
N ARG A 448 13.49 3.35 19.42
CA ARG A 448 14.39 3.03 18.32
C ARG A 448 15.34 4.20 18.10
N TYR A 449 16.62 3.92 17.99
CA TYR A 449 17.64 4.82 17.48
C TYR A 449 18.05 4.36 16.10
N THR A 450 18.03 5.27 15.16
CA THR A 450 18.40 5.01 13.75
C THR A 450 19.54 5.93 13.37
N HIS A 451 20.45 5.46 12.52
CA HIS A 451 21.44 6.28 11.85
C HIS A 451 21.44 5.94 10.38
N ASP A 452 21.20 6.94 9.54
CA ASP A 452 21.22 6.79 8.09
C ASP A 452 22.35 7.61 7.43
N ARG A 453 22.76 7.18 6.25
CA ARG A 453 23.73 7.84 5.40
C ARG A 453 23.29 7.75 3.95
N THR A 454 23.41 8.88 3.26
CA THR A 454 23.13 9.02 1.84
C THR A 454 24.38 9.47 1.10
N THR A 455 24.65 8.86 -0.05
CA THR A 455 25.55 9.38 -1.07
C THR A 455 24.77 9.45 -2.37
N PHE A 456 24.75 10.62 -2.98
CA PHE A 456 23.96 10.93 -4.16
C PHE A 456 24.85 11.59 -5.21
N ASN A 457 24.89 11.03 -6.40
CA ASN A 457 25.59 11.58 -7.55
C ASN A 457 24.58 11.90 -8.64
N GLN A 458 24.65 13.10 -9.19
CA GLN A 458 23.83 13.51 -10.33
C GLN A 458 24.67 14.18 -11.37
N SER A 459 24.49 13.81 -12.64
CA SER A 459 24.99 14.52 -13.80
C SER A 459 23.84 14.99 -14.67
N GLY A 460 23.99 16.12 -15.32
CA GLY A 460 23.03 16.69 -16.27
C GLY A 460 23.75 17.21 -17.50
N THR A 461 23.11 17.13 -18.66
CA THR A 461 23.56 17.77 -19.90
C THR A 461 22.39 18.09 -20.82
N GLY A 462 22.54 19.08 -21.66
CA GLY A 462 21.53 19.48 -22.66
C GLY A 462 20.97 20.87 -22.42
N ILE A 463 20.28 21.40 -23.43
CA ILE A 463 19.83 22.78 -23.47
C ILE A 463 18.77 23.15 -22.42
N LEU A 464 17.99 22.15 -21.97
CA LEU A 464 16.94 22.34 -20.95
C LEU A 464 17.45 22.23 -19.52
N VAL A 465 18.55 21.51 -19.28
CA VAL A 465 19.05 21.19 -17.94
C VAL A 465 20.43 21.76 -17.66
N GLY A 466 21.19 22.11 -18.71
CA GLY A 466 22.59 22.56 -18.59
C GLY A 466 23.54 21.43 -18.22
N ASP A 467 24.85 21.74 -18.25
CA ASP A 467 25.88 20.79 -17.84
C ASP A 467 26.13 20.87 -16.34
N SER A 468 26.02 19.73 -15.67
CA SER A 468 26.24 19.62 -14.23
C SER A 468 26.80 18.24 -13.88
N ASP A 469 27.64 18.19 -12.84
CA ASP A 469 28.12 16.96 -12.22
C ASP A 469 28.44 17.26 -10.75
N PHE A 470 27.70 16.64 -9.84
CA PHE A 470 27.89 16.91 -8.43
C PHE A 470 27.59 15.70 -7.55
N THR A 471 28.15 15.70 -6.36
CA THR A 471 27.93 14.68 -5.33
C THR A 471 27.49 15.35 -4.04
N ILE A 472 26.39 14.86 -3.48
CA ILE A 472 25.87 15.26 -2.18
C ILE A 472 25.97 14.07 -1.22
N LYS A 473 26.40 14.35 0.02
CA LYS A 473 26.40 13.36 1.11
C LYS A 473 25.63 13.91 2.29
N GLY A 474 24.82 13.06 2.90
CA GLY A 474 24.01 13.40 4.07
C GLY A 474 24.02 12.29 5.09
N SER A 475 23.66 12.63 6.32
CA SER A 475 23.39 11.66 7.38
C SER A 475 22.44 12.25 8.42
N ASP A 476 21.52 11.44 8.90
CA ASP A 476 20.59 11.78 9.97
C ASP A 476 20.60 10.70 11.06
N SER A 477 20.15 11.07 12.27
CA SER A 477 20.08 10.14 13.42
C SER A 477 18.78 10.35 14.21
N PRO A 478 17.63 10.00 13.62
CA PRO A 478 16.35 10.13 14.31
C PRO A 478 16.19 9.09 15.42
N THR A 479 15.47 9.49 16.46
CA THR A 479 14.99 8.60 17.52
C THR A 479 13.48 8.60 17.50
N THR A 480 12.86 7.43 17.59
CA THR A 480 11.42 7.26 17.74
C THR A 480 11.09 6.55 19.04
N PHE A 481 9.88 6.78 19.54
CA PHE A 481 9.41 6.23 20.81
C PHE A 481 7.97 5.77 20.74
N LEU A 482 7.59 4.91 21.67
CA LEU A 482 6.25 4.40 21.88
C LEU A 482 5.95 4.33 23.38
N LEU A 483 4.80 4.87 23.77
CA LEU A 483 4.20 4.74 25.08
C LEU A 483 2.76 4.27 24.92
N ASN A 484 2.40 3.13 25.48
CA ASN A 484 1.08 2.53 25.24
C ASN A 484 0.54 1.81 26.48
N PRO A 485 -0.04 2.55 27.46
CA PRO A 485 -0.84 1.95 28.51
C PRO A 485 -2.16 1.39 27.96
N SER A 486 -2.56 0.23 28.47
CA SER A 486 -3.84 -0.40 28.16
C SER A 486 -4.50 -0.96 29.41
N PHE A 487 -5.83 -0.96 29.43
CA PHE A 487 -6.63 -1.46 30.52
C PHE A 487 -7.76 -2.36 30.03
N LYS A 488 -7.75 -3.62 30.43
CA LYS A 488 -8.82 -4.59 30.17
C LYS A 488 -9.85 -4.52 31.29
N PHE A 489 -11.02 -3.96 31.01
CA PHE A 489 -12.16 -3.98 31.94
C PHE A 489 -12.72 -5.38 32.09
N SER A 490 -12.64 -6.18 31.03
CA SER A 490 -12.97 -7.60 30.94
C SER A 490 -12.19 -8.22 29.77
N ASP A 491 -12.31 -9.51 29.55
CA ASP A 491 -11.74 -10.20 28.39
C ASP A 491 -12.29 -9.68 27.04
N ASP A 492 -13.44 -9.03 27.09
CA ASP A 492 -14.19 -8.54 25.93
C ASP A 492 -14.18 -7.00 25.79
N LEU A 493 -13.55 -6.26 26.71
CA LEU A 493 -13.52 -4.80 26.68
C LEU A 493 -12.17 -4.25 27.13
N MET A 494 -11.48 -3.57 26.22
CA MET A 494 -10.19 -2.93 26.46
C MET A 494 -10.22 -1.47 26.02
N ALA A 495 -9.66 -0.57 26.87
CA ALA A 495 -9.28 0.78 26.48
C ALA A 495 -7.76 0.93 26.48
N TYR A 496 -7.25 1.80 25.60
CA TYR A 496 -5.83 2.09 25.54
C TYR A 496 -5.56 3.55 25.18
N VAL A 497 -4.39 4.03 25.56
CA VAL A 497 -3.79 5.26 25.09
C VAL A 497 -2.50 4.89 24.35
N ARG A 498 -2.23 5.51 23.21
CA ARG A 498 -1.00 5.30 22.46
C ARG A 498 -0.38 6.63 22.08
N ILE A 499 0.87 6.84 22.48
CA ILE A 499 1.68 7.98 22.07
C ILE A 499 2.87 7.43 21.33
N ALA A 500 2.96 7.73 20.03
CA ALA A 500 3.97 7.15 19.16
C ALA A 500 4.53 8.20 18.21
N SER A 501 5.80 8.06 17.87
CA SER A 501 6.47 8.93 16.89
C SER A 501 6.88 8.18 15.63
N GLY A 502 6.99 8.93 14.54
CA GLY A 502 7.47 8.46 13.24
C GLY A 502 8.29 9.53 12.52
N TYR A 503 9.03 9.15 11.49
CA TYR A 503 9.82 10.05 10.67
C TYR A 503 9.94 9.55 9.24
N ARG A 504 10.25 10.47 8.30
CA ARG A 504 10.77 10.17 6.97
C ARG A 504 12.18 10.73 6.85
N PRO A 505 13.12 10.02 6.19
CA PRO A 505 14.45 10.54 5.93
C PRO A 505 14.43 11.79 5.07
N GLY A 506 15.39 12.67 5.29
CA GLY A 506 15.73 13.72 4.35
C GLY A 506 16.62 13.22 3.23
N GLY A 507 17.00 14.12 2.33
CA GLY A 507 17.91 13.77 1.23
C GLY A 507 18.15 14.89 0.25
N PRO A 508 18.96 14.65 -0.79
CA PRO A 508 19.10 15.53 -1.94
C PRO A 508 17.86 15.52 -2.83
N ASN A 509 17.60 16.64 -3.48
CA ASN A 509 16.59 16.75 -4.50
C ASN A 509 17.04 16.09 -5.81
N VAL A 510 16.19 15.22 -6.34
CA VAL A 510 16.46 14.39 -7.52
C VAL A 510 16.00 15.11 -8.78
N GLY A 511 16.80 15.10 -9.83
CA GLY A 511 16.41 15.60 -11.14
C GLY A 511 16.34 17.12 -11.25
N VAL A 512 16.84 17.86 -10.25
CA VAL A 512 16.80 19.33 -10.25
C VAL A 512 18.16 19.88 -10.69
N PRO A 513 18.22 20.65 -11.80
CA PRO A 513 19.44 21.33 -12.20
C PRO A 513 19.87 22.39 -11.18
N PRO A 514 21.19 22.61 -10.97
CA PRO A 514 21.67 23.69 -10.12
C PRO A 514 21.26 25.07 -10.62
N GLY A 515 21.09 26.01 -9.69
CA GLY A 515 20.88 27.45 -10.04
C GLY A 515 19.42 27.86 -10.27
N LEU A 516 18.46 26.94 -10.16
CA LEU A 516 17.03 27.23 -10.32
C LEU A 516 16.37 27.81 -9.06
N GLY A 517 17.12 28.02 -7.97
CA GLY A 517 16.59 28.51 -6.70
C GLY A 517 15.90 27.43 -5.84
N ALA A 518 15.86 26.18 -6.29
CA ALA A 518 15.44 25.04 -5.47
C ALA A 518 16.54 24.68 -4.46
N PRO A 519 16.17 24.20 -3.24
CA PRO A 519 17.17 23.72 -2.29
C PRO A 519 17.84 22.45 -2.81
N GLU A 520 19.16 22.32 -2.62
CA GLU A 520 19.89 21.10 -3.01
C GLU A 520 19.46 19.87 -2.19
N THR A 521 19.05 20.11 -0.96
CA THR A 521 18.62 19.06 -0.01
C THR A 521 17.38 19.48 0.77
N PHE A 522 16.67 18.49 1.28
CA PHE A 522 15.60 18.67 2.25
C PHE A 522 15.88 17.82 3.50
N GLY A 523 15.39 18.27 4.64
CA GLY A 523 15.59 17.58 5.93
C GLY A 523 14.54 16.50 6.20
N PRO A 524 14.75 15.67 7.22
CA PRO A 524 13.74 14.75 7.71
C PRO A 524 12.53 15.50 8.27
N ASP A 525 11.35 14.92 8.11
CA ASP A 525 10.16 15.32 8.84
C ASP A 525 9.81 14.31 9.95
N LYS A 526 9.12 14.79 10.98
CA LYS A 526 8.79 13.99 12.16
C LYS A 526 7.37 14.28 12.61
N LEU A 527 6.71 13.28 13.13
CA LEU A 527 5.42 13.46 13.78
C LEU A 527 5.31 12.71 15.11
N VAL A 528 4.40 13.19 15.95
CA VAL A 528 3.94 12.52 17.16
C VAL A 528 2.43 12.37 17.09
N SER A 529 1.95 11.18 17.34
CA SER A 529 0.52 10.84 17.37
C SER A 529 0.08 10.50 18.78
N TYR A 530 -1.03 11.07 19.19
CA TYR A 530 -1.76 10.77 20.43
C TYR A 530 -3.05 10.07 20.05
N GLU A 531 -3.29 8.90 20.59
CA GLU A 531 -4.45 8.07 20.28
C GLU A 531 -5.11 7.58 21.56
N LEU A 532 -6.42 7.63 21.61
CA LEU A 532 -7.27 7.00 22.62
C LEU A 532 -8.20 6.03 21.92
N GLY A 533 -8.16 4.76 22.28
CA GLY A 533 -8.98 3.73 21.64
C GLY A 533 -9.74 2.86 22.62
N LEU A 534 -10.82 2.30 22.11
CA LEU A 534 -11.67 1.31 22.77
C LEU A 534 -11.88 0.14 21.81
N LYS A 535 -11.70 -1.07 22.31
CA LYS A 535 -12.01 -2.32 21.60
C LYS A 535 -12.98 -3.14 22.41
N SER A 536 -14.01 -3.64 21.76
CA SER A 536 -15.03 -4.44 22.42
C SER A 536 -15.53 -5.60 21.59
N THR A 537 -15.77 -6.70 22.27
CA THR A 537 -16.48 -7.88 21.76
C THR A 537 -17.76 -8.04 22.58
N MET A 538 -18.89 -8.20 21.94
CA MET A 538 -20.19 -8.18 22.59
C MET A 538 -21.08 -9.31 22.07
N LEU A 539 -22.20 -9.57 22.77
CA LEU A 539 -23.23 -10.52 22.35
C LEU A 539 -22.66 -11.93 22.11
N ASP A 540 -21.89 -12.44 23.08
CA ASP A 540 -21.25 -13.76 22.99
C ASP A 540 -20.38 -13.93 21.73
N LYS A 541 -19.51 -12.94 21.46
CA LYS A 541 -18.61 -12.86 20.29
C LYS A 541 -19.33 -12.74 18.93
N ARG A 542 -20.59 -12.33 18.94
CA ARG A 542 -21.32 -12.04 17.70
C ARG A 542 -21.11 -10.64 17.17
N MET A 543 -20.61 -9.72 17.99
CA MET A 543 -20.42 -8.33 17.59
C MET A 543 -19.07 -7.82 18.07
N THR A 544 -18.34 -7.12 17.21
CA THR A 544 -17.16 -6.33 17.56
C THR A 544 -17.40 -4.85 17.26
N PHE A 545 -16.90 -3.98 18.13
CA PHE A 545 -16.92 -2.55 17.92
C PHE A 545 -15.61 -1.94 18.42
N ASP A 546 -14.88 -1.31 17.52
CA ASP A 546 -13.60 -0.65 17.77
C ASP A 546 -13.73 0.82 17.39
N VAL A 547 -13.26 1.71 18.26
CA VAL A 547 -13.22 3.15 18.00
C VAL A 547 -11.90 3.73 18.48
N ALA A 548 -11.31 4.63 17.71
CA ALA A 548 -10.11 5.36 18.06
C ALA A 548 -10.24 6.84 17.69
N ALA A 549 -9.91 7.71 18.63
CA ALA A 549 -9.72 9.14 18.39
C ALA A 549 -8.22 9.43 18.36
N PHE A 550 -7.77 10.21 17.37
CA PHE A 550 -6.36 10.52 17.19
C PHE A 550 -6.12 12.02 16.98
N TYR A 551 -4.93 12.46 17.42
CA TYR A 551 -4.36 13.77 17.15
C TYR A 551 -2.90 13.59 16.76
N ILE A 552 -2.49 14.11 15.61
CA ILE A 552 -1.14 14.03 15.05
C ILE A 552 -0.59 15.44 14.92
N ASP A 553 0.57 15.70 15.52
CA ASP A 553 1.38 16.90 15.36
C ASP A 553 2.57 16.57 14.44
N TRP A 554 2.70 17.29 13.31
CA TRP A 554 3.65 17.00 12.25
C TRP A 554 4.54 18.19 11.97
N ASP A 555 5.82 18.03 12.22
CA ASP A 555 6.85 19.05 12.09
C ASP A 555 7.67 18.90 10.81
N LYS A 556 8.02 20.03 10.19
CA LYS A 556 8.90 20.13 9.01
C LYS A 556 8.43 19.29 7.84
N ILE A 557 7.12 19.24 7.62
CA ILE A 557 6.50 18.45 6.55
C ILE A 557 7.26 18.60 5.22
N GLN A 558 7.57 17.49 4.58
CA GLN A 558 8.17 17.46 3.25
C GLN A 558 7.09 17.73 2.21
N LEU A 559 7.20 18.84 1.49
CA LEU A 559 6.24 19.28 0.47
C LEU A 559 6.91 19.37 -0.89
N THR A 560 6.18 18.97 -1.94
CA THR A 560 6.62 19.14 -3.33
C THR A 560 6.33 20.54 -3.80
N SER A 561 7.27 21.14 -4.54
CA SER A 561 7.12 22.42 -5.23
C SER A 561 7.89 22.39 -6.54
N PHE A 562 7.88 23.50 -7.27
CA PHE A 562 8.45 23.62 -8.61
C PHE A 562 9.34 24.84 -8.76
N ALA A 563 10.46 24.67 -9.49
CA ALA A 563 11.35 25.75 -9.88
C ALA A 563 11.86 25.50 -11.30
N GLY A 564 11.64 26.45 -12.21
CA GLY A 564 12.10 26.33 -13.61
C GLY A 564 11.53 25.12 -14.35
N GLY A 565 10.34 24.64 -13.98
CA GLY A 565 9.71 23.44 -14.58
C GLY A 565 10.12 22.11 -13.92
N PHE A 566 11.00 22.14 -12.91
CA PHE A 566 11.45 20.93 -12.19
C PHE A 566 10.82 20.85 -10.81
N SER A 567 10.34 19.67 -10.43
CA SER A 567 9.81 19.44 -9.09
C SER A 567 10.94 19.25 -8.07
N PHE A 568 10.75 19.78 -6.87
CA PHE A 568 11.67 19.59 -5.75
C PHE A 568 10.91 19.42 -4.44
N LEU A 569 11.57 18.85 -3.43
CA LEU A 569 11.07 18.78 -2.06
C LEU A 569 11.69 19.91 -1.22
N GLY A 570 10.84 20.53 -0.42
CA GLY A 570 11.25 21.45 0.63
C GLY A 570 10.56 21.11 1.95
N ASN A 571 11.15 21.52 3.07
CA ASN A 571 10.50 21.38 4.37
C ASN A 571 9.54 22.54 4.59
N GLY A 572 8.26 22.24 4.58
CA GLY A 572 7.17 23.15 4.96
C GLY A 572 7.12 23.37 6.47
N GLY A 573 6.21 24.19 6.92
CA GLY A 573 6.00 24.51 8.33
C GLY A 573 5.53 23.30 9.16
N LYS A 574 4.40 23.46 9.82
CA LYS A 574 3.76 22.46 10.66
C LYS A 574 2.39 22.10 10.10
N ALA A 575 2.02 20.85 10.29
CA ALA A 575 0.68 20.37 10.01
C ALA A 575 0.10 19.61 11.22
N ARG A 576 -1.22 19.52 11.27
CA ARG A 576 -1.90 18.62 12.18
C ARG A 576 -2.86 17.72 11.41
N SER A 577 -3.10 16.53 11.90
CA SER A 577 -4.23 15.71 11.50
C SER A 577 -4.92 15.18 12.75
N GLN A 578 -6.24 15.32 12.82
CA GLN A 578 -7.05 14.82 13.92
C GLN A 578 -8.29 14.15 13.38
N GLY A 579 -8.81 13.18 14.15
CA GLY A 579 -9.99 12.48 13.68
C GLY A 579 -10.49 11.40 14.60
N VAL A 580 -11.54 10.74 14.14
CA VAL A 580 -12.16 9.58 14.78
C VAL A 580 -12.38 8.50 13.74
N GLU A 581 -11.99 7.29 14.08
CA GLU A 581 -12.17 6.09 13.26
C GLU A 581 -13.02 5.09 14.05
N ALA A 582 -14.00 4.49 13.40
CA ALA A 582 -14.81 3.45 14.00
C ALA A 582 -14.96 2.28 13.02
N SER A 583 -14.99 1.06 13.55
CA SER A 583 -15.33 -0.16 12.83
C SER A 583 -16.26 -1.04 13.65
N TRP A 584 -17.17 -1.70 12.96
CA TRP A 584 -18.21 -2.52 13.54
C TRP A 584 -18.46 -3.75 12.66
N GLN A 585 -18.61 -4.92 13.30
CA GLN A 585 -19.02 -6.14 12.64
C GLN A 585 -20.07 -6.83 13.50
N TYR A 586 -21.07 -7.46 12.88
CA TYR A 586 -22.14 -8.15 13.57
C TYR A 586 -22.60 -9.40 12.81
N ALA A 587 -22.44 -10.56 13.42
CA ALA A 587 -23.06 -11.80 12.99
C ALA A 587 -24.55 -11.79 13.39
N ALA A 588 -25.40 -11.24 12.51
CA ALA A 588 -26.82 -10.97 12.78
C ALA A 588 -27.65 -12.25 12.87
N ALA A 589 -27.30 -13.25 12.07
CA ALA A 589 -27.90 -14.57 12.01
C ALA A 589 -26.87 -15.60 11.51
N PRO A 590 -27.16 -16.90 11.60
CA PRO A 590 -26.29 -17.91 10.96
C PRO A 590 -26.03 -17.58 9.50
N GLY A 591 -24.76 -17.46 9.16
CA GLY A 591 -24.27 -17.09 7.82
C GLY A 591 -24.43 -15.61 7.44
N LEU A 592 -25.10 -14.75 8.23
CA LEU A 592 -25.32 -13.35 7.92
C LEU A 592 -24.38 -12.44 8.74
N VAL A 593 -23.45 -11.77 8.07
CA VAL A 593 -22.53 -10.82 8.66
C VAL A 593 -22.80 -9.42 8.09
N LEU A 594 -22.92 -8.46 8.97
CA LEU A 594 -22.99 -7.04 8.66
C LEU A 594 -21.67 -6.38 9.10
N SER A 595 -21.15 -5.48 8.28
CA SER A 595 -19.94 -4.71 8.59
C SER A 595 -20.15 -3.23 8.28
N ALA A 596 -19.52 -2.37 9.06
CA ALA A 596 -19.47 -0.94 8.79
C ALA A 596 -18.17 -0.34 9.33
N ASN A 597 -17.66 0.64 8.63
CA ASN A 597 -16.63 1.51 9.14
C ASN A 597 -16.86 2.95 8.71
N ALA A 598 -16.36 3.88 9.49
CA ALA A 598 -16.41 5.30 9.17
C ALA A 598 -15.18 5.99 9.74
N THR A 599 -14.71 7.01 9.05
CA THR A 599 -13.61 7.87 9.48
C THR A 599 -13.97 9.32 9.23
N TRP A 600 -13.78 10.16 10.25
CA TRP A 600 -13.73 11.60 10.12
C TRP A 600 -12.30 12.06 10.33
N THR A 601 -11.76 12.85 9.39
CA THR A 601 -10.39 13.37 9.43
C THR A 601 -10.38 14.85 9.09
N ASP A 602 -9.69 15.64 9.94
CA ASP A 602 -9.41 17.06 9.70
C ASP A 602 -7.89 17.24 9.71
N ALA A 603 -7.31 17.47 8.53
CA ALA A 603 -5.87 17.59 8.32
C ALA A 603 -5.54 18.91 7.63
N GLU A 604 -4.70 19.74 8.26
CA GLU A 604 -4.40 21.09 7.79
C GLU A 604 -2.99 21.56 8.17
N LEU A 605 -2.50 22.57 7.47
CA LEU A 605 -1.30 23.32 7.87
C LEU A 605 -1.62 24.20 9.09
N THR A 606 -0.74 24.17 10.11
CA THR A 606 -0.88 24.99 11.32
C THR A 606 0.01 26.23 11.31
N ALA A 607 0.86 26.35 10.30
CA ALA A 607 1.72 27.52 10.03
C ALA A 607 1.86 27.70 8.53
N ASP A 608 2.17 28.93 8.11
CA ASP A 608 2.54 29.22 6.72
C ASP A 608 3.83 28.47 6.36
N THR A 609 3.91 27.99 5.13
CA THR A 609 5.12 27.38 4.59
C THR A 609 6.15 28.44 4.20
N PRO A 610 7.45 28.10 4.12
CA PRO A 610 8.46 28.98 3.53
C PRO A 610 8.07 29.41 2.09
N PRO A 611 8.57 30.57 1.62
CA PRO A 611 8.35 31.01 0.25
C PRO A 611 8.73 29.93 -0.77
N GLY A 612 7.91 29.73 -1.80
CA GLY A 612 8.09 28.72 -2.82
C GLY A 612 7.43 27.36 -2.53
N LEU A 613 6.85 27.15 -1.35
CA LEU A 613 6.07 25.93 -1.03
C LEU A 613 4.55 26.18 -0.99
N TYR A 614 4.12 27.42 -1.15
CA TYR A 614 2.76 27.88 -1.45
C TYR A 614 1.63 27.45 -0.49
N GLY A 615 1.93 27.06 0.75
CA GLY A 615 0.93 26.70 1.75
C GLY A 615 0.71 27.79 2.79
N TYR A 616 -0.54 28.05 3.16
CA TYR A 616 -0.93 28.96 4.23
C TYR A 616 -1.51 28.20 5.43
N LYS A 617 -1.36 28.78 6.60
CA LYS A 617 -2.03 28.27 7.81
C LYS A 617 -3.53 28.11 7.56
N GLY A 618 -4.06 26.94 7.84
CA GLY A 618 -5.47 26.57 7.65
C GLY A 618 -5.75 25.92 6.29
N ASP A 619 -4.76 25.82 5.39
CA ASP A 619 -4.92 25.03 4.18
C ASP A 619 -5.06 23.54 4.51
N ALA A 620 -6.11 22.91 3.98
CA ALA A 620 -6.29 21.48 4.09
C ALA A 620 -5.15 20.72 3.41
N LEU A 621 -4.69 19.64 4.00
CA LEU A 621 -3.70 18.77 3.34
C LEU A 621 -4.32 18.13 2.09
N PRO A 622 -3.59 18.12 0.96
CA PRO A 622 -4.13 17.65 -0.31
C PRO A 622 -4.57 16.18 -0.27
N TRP A 623 -5.65 15.87 -1.00
CA TRP A 623 -6.20 14.52 -1.19
C TRP A 623 -6.71 13.83 0.08
N VAL A 624 -6.99 14.59 1.14
CA VAL A 624 -7.59 14.08 2.38
C VAL A 624 -9.10 14.34 2.37
N PRO A 625 -9.94 13.29 2.31
CA PRO A 625 -11.38 13.46 2.49
C PRO A 625 -11.70 13.67 3.97
N LYS A 626 -12.65 14.56 4.26
CA LYS A 626 -13.13 14.75 5.64
C LYS A 626 -13.92 13.56 6.16
N TRP A 627 -14.61 12.86 5.26
CA TRP A 627 -15.41 11.69 5.60
C TRP A 627 -15.17 10.55 4.63
N ASN A 628 -14.95 9.36 5.17
CA ASN A 628 -15.01 8.09 4.47
C ASN A 628 -15.93 7.15 5.25
N ALA A 629 -16.72 6.36 4.52
CA ALA A 629 -17.57 5.35 5.13
C ALA A 629 -17.67 4.13 4.23
N HIS A 630 -17.84 2.97 4.85
CA HIS A 630 -18.11 1.70 4.16
C HIS A 630 -19.13 0.89 4.96
N VAL A 631 -20.06 0.26 4.25
CA VAL A 631 -21.03 -0.67 4.82
C VAL A 631 -21.05 -1.92 3.95
N GLY A 632 -20.99 -3.08 4.56
CA GLY A 632 -21.00 -4.38 3.89
C GLY A 632 -22.06 -5.32 4.48
N ILE A 633 -22.57 -6.19 3.63
CA ILE A 633 -23.45 -7.30 3.98
C ILE A 633 -22.98 -8.56 3.25
N ASP A 634 -22.82 -9.66 3.98
CA ASP A 634 -22.47 -10.97 3.46
C ASP A 634 -23.43 -12.00 4.05
N TYR A 635 -23.97 -12.84 3.19
CA TYR A 635 -24.87 -13.90 3.59
C TYR A 635 -24.52 -15.23 2.92
N ASP A 636 -24.13 -16.19 3.73
CA ASP A 636 -23.88 -17.58 3.36
C ASP A 636 -25.12 -18.41 3.71
N PHE A 637 -25.61 -19.24 2.79
CA PHE A 637 -26.80 -20.04 2.99
C PHE A 637 -26.67 -21.43 2.40
N PRO A 638 -27.26 -22.45 3.03
CA PRO A 638 -27.28 -23.80 2.49
C PRO A 638 -28.20 -23.86 1.26
N LEU A 639 -27.79 -24.64 0.29
CA LEU A 639 -28.61 -25.06 -0.86
C LEU A 639 -28.96 -26.55 -0.74
N ALA A 640 -29.42 -27.16 -1.81
CA ALA A 640 -29.76 -28.58 -1.79
C ALA A 640 -28.51 -29.47 -1.68
N GLY A 641 -28.55 -30.49 -0.85
CA GLY A 641 -27.46 -31.44 -0.64
C GLY A 641 -26.25 -30.78 0.05
N ALA A 642 -25.07 -30.98 -0.47
CA ALA A 642 -23.81 -30.40 0.04
C ALA A 642 -23.45 -29.05 -0.62
N TRP A 643 -24.37 -28.40 -1.30
CA TRP A 643 -24.15 -27.13 -1.96
C TRP A 643 -24.42 -25.98 -0.99
N SER A 644 -23.63 -24.90 -1.10
CA SER A 644 -23.88 -23.65 -0.41
C SER A 644 -23.88 -22.49 -1.39
N GLY A 645 -24.66 -21.48 -1.10
CA GLY A 645 -24.67 -20.22 -1.83
C GLY A 645 -24.13 -19.09 -0.96
N PHE A 646 -23.66 -18.04 -1.58
CA PHE A 646 -23.37 -16.79 -0.90
C PHE A 646 -23.81 -15.61 -1.77
N VAL A 647 -24.23 -14.56 -1.10
CA VAL A 647 -24.51 -13.25 -1.69
C VAL A 647 -23.90 -12.18 -0.81
N GLY A 648 -23.47 -11.10 -1.42
CA GLY A 648 -22.93 -9.97 -0.66
C GLY A 648 -23.04 -8.68 -1.44
N GLY A 649 -22.96 -7.58 -0.73
CA GLY A 649 -22.93 -6.25 -1.29
C GLY A 649 -22.24 -5.28 -0.38
N SER A 650 -21.72 -4.19 -0.95
CA SER A 650 -21.11 -3.12 -0.20
C SER A 650 -21.45 -1.76 -0.78
N TYR A 651 -21.47 -0.77 0.09
CA TYR A 651 -21.55 0.64 -0.26
C TYR A 651 -20.36 1.34 0.38
N SER A 652 -19.67 2.16 -0.40
CA SER A 652 -18.57 3.01 0.07
C SER A 652 -18.80 4.47 -0.34
N HIS A 653 -18.36 5.38 0.51
CA HIS A 653 -18.38 6.82 0.29
C HIS A 653 -17.01 7.42 0.56
N VAL A 654 -16.50 8.20 -0.38
CA VAL A 654 -15.30 9.04 -0.23
C VAL A 654 -15.72 10.49 -0.38
N GLY A 655 -15.45 11.30 0.63
CA GLY A 655 -15.83 12.71 0.65
C GLY A 655 -15.04 13.59 -0.32
N GLU A 656 -15.43 14.85 -0.44
CA GLU A 656 -14.72 15.87 -1.21
C GLU A 656 -13.27 16.05 -0.70
N ARG A 657 -12.34 16.31 -1.62
CA ARG A 657 -10.91 16.52 -1.34
C ARG A 657 -10.37 17.73 -2.06
N LYS A 658 -9.52 18.50 -1.36
CA LYS A 658 -8.71 19.55 -1.99
C LYS A 658 -7.55 18.87 -2.73
N THR A 659 -7.24 19.34 -3.94
CA THR A 659 -6.15 18.74 -4.73
C THR A 659 -4.81 19.37 -4.41
N ASP A 660 -4.78 20.63 -3.94
CA ASP A 660 -3.55 21.35 -3.63
C ASP A 660 -3.80 22.52 -2.64
N PHE A 661 -2.72 23.18 -2.20
CA PHE A 661 -2.77 24.37 -1.36
C PHE A 661 -3.28 25.60 -2.11
N GLN A 662 -3.73 26.63 -1.37
CA GLN A 662 -4.40 27.80 -1.96
C GLN A 662 -3.51 28.68 -2.84
N ALA A 663 -2.23 28.77 -2.54
CA ALA A 663 -1.31 29.65 -3.24
C ALA A 663 -0.52 28.97 -4.35
N VAL A 664 -0.71 27.67 -4.60
CA VAL A 664 -0.02 26.98 -5.69
C VAL A 664 -0.38 27.61 -7.02
N PRO A 665 0.61 28.04 -7.83
CA PRO A 665 0.37 28.52 -9.18
C PRO A 665 -0.20 27.41 -10.07
N GLY A 666 -1.26 27.70 -10.78
CA GLY A 666 -1.88 26.76 -11.72
C GLY A 666 -3.30 26.37 -11.33
N PRO A 667 -3.94 25.54 -12.15
CA PRO A 667 -5.30 25.10 -11.89
C PRO A 667 -5.36 24.20 -10.66
N ARG A 668 -6.18 24.60 -9.73
CA ARG A 668 -6.52 23.88 -8.52
C ARG A 668 -8.02 23.65 -8.49
N PHE A 669 -8.46 22.50 -8.06
CA PHE A 669 -9.87 22.20 -7.94
C PHE A 669 -10.19 21.38 -6.69
N ASP A 670 -11.44 21.31 -6.36
CA ASP A 670 -11.98 20.43 -5.34
C ASP A 670 -12.45 19.15 -6.04
N ALA A 671 -11.77 18.02 -5.78
CA ALA A 671 -12.21 16.74 -6.30
C ALA A 671 -13.52 16.33 -5.60
N PRO A 672 -14.64 16.20 -6.34
CA PRO A 672 -15.92 15.84 -5.76
C PRO A 672 -15.88 14.53 -4.98
N GLY A 673 -16.74 14.39 -3.98
CA GLY A 673 -16.98 13.12 -3.34
C GLY A 673 -17.64 12.13 -4.31
N TYR A 674 -17.43 10.84 -4.09
CA TYR A 674 -18.02 9.79 -4.91
C TYR A 674 -18.45 8.59 -4.08
N ASN A 675 -19.25 7.70 -4.71
CA ASN A 675 -19.80 6.52 -4.08
C ASN A 675 -19.48 5.28 -4.91
N GLY A 676 -19.21 4.18 -4.23
CA GLY A 676 -19.07 2.86 -4.83
C GLY A 676 -20.18 1.92 -4.32
N VAL A 677 -20.79 1.16 -5.22
CA VAL A 677 -21.71 0.07 -4.88
C VAL A 677 -21.25 -1.19 -5.58
N ASP A 678 -20.95 -2.23 -4.80
CA ASP A 678 -20.51 -3.51 -5.34
C ASP A 678 -21.47 -4.61 -4.91
N LEU A 679 -21.72 -5.57 -5.80
CA LEU A 679 -22.55 -6.74 -5.56
C LEU A 679 -21.81 -8.00 -5.98
N ARG A 680 -22.02 -9.09 -5.24
CA ARG A 680 -21.47 -10.40 -5.53
C ARG A 680 -22.42 -11.52 -5.18
N ALA A 681 -22.35 -12.62 -5.93
CA ALA A 681 -23.05 -13.84 -5.63
C ALA A 681 -22.25 -15.04 -6.11
N GLY A 682 -22.40 -16.17 -5.46
CA GLY A 682 -21.75 -17.40 -5.89
C GLY A 682 -22.35 -18.64 -5.29
N VAL A 683 -21.89 -19.78 -5.81
CA VAL A 683 -22.29 -21.10 -5.33
C VAL A 683 -21.07 -21.99 -5.21
N ASN A 684 -21.03 -22.76 -4.12
CA ASN A 684 -20.04 -23.80 -3.88
C ASN A 684 -20.69 -25.17 -4.16
N ILE A 685 -20.11 -25.93 -5.08
CA ILE A 685 -20.58 -27.23 -5.54
C ILE A 685 -19.44 -28.23 -5.43
N ALA A 686 -19.43 -29.07 -4.40
CA ALA A 686 -18.27 -29.92 -4.08
C ALA A 686 -16.97 -29.08 -3.99
N ASN A 687 -16.02 -29.33 -4.88
CA ASN A 687 -14.72 -28.63 -4.91
C ASN A 687 -14.73 -27.36 -5.78
N TRP A 688 -15.85 -27.03 -6.41
CA TRP A 688 -15.97 -25.89 -7.29
C TRP A 688 -16.65 -24.70 -6.61
N THR A 689 -16.14 -23.50 -6.87
CA THR A 689 -16.82 -22.23 -6.57
C THR A 689 -17.05 -21.48 -7.89
N LEU A 690 -18.31 -21.18 -8.17
CA LEU A 690 -18.71 -20.31 -9.28
C LEU A 690 -19.20 -18.99 -8.71
N LYS A 691 -18.74 -17.89 -9.27
CA LYS A 691 -19.01 -16.54 -8.75
C LYS A 691 -19.31 -15.57 -9.89
N ALA A 692 -20.23 -14.64 -9.62
CA ALA A 692 -20.49 -13.45 -10.43
C ALA A 692 -20.40 -12.20 -9.56
N TYR A 693 -19.96 -11.10 -10.13
CA TYR A 693 -19.84 -9.82 -9.41
C TYR A 693 -20.09 -8.62 -10.32
N VAL A 694 -20.47 -7.52 -9.69
CA VAL A 694 -20.50 -6.19 -10.30
C VAL A 694 -19.80 -5.24 -9.35
N LYS A 695 -18.76 -4.57 -9.81
CA LYS A 695 -18.08 -3.48 -9.12
C LYS A 695 -18.54 -2.14 -9.71
N ASN A 696 -18.62 -1.10 -8.87
CA ASN A 696 -19.12 0.23 -9.25
C ASN A 696 -20.45 0.16 -10.03
N LEU A 697 -21.45 -0.46 -9.44
CA LEU A 697 -22.78 -0.71 -10.05
C LEU A 697 -23.42 0.57 -10.61
N THR A 698 -23.22 1.70 -9.93
CA THR A 698 -23.78 3.01 -10.31
C THR A 698 -23.03 3.69 -11.43
N ASP A 699 -21.87 3.16 -11.83
CA ASP A 699 -20.98 3.70 -12.86
C ASP A 699 -20.51 5.14 -12.54
N ASP A 700 -20.22 5.39 -11.26
CA ASP A 700 -19.74 6.69 -10.76
C ASP A 700 -18.35 7.01 -11.35
N ARG A 701 -18.13 8.26 -11.73
CA ARG A 701 -16.86 8.81 -12.26
C ARG A 701 -16.09 9.55 -11.17
N GLY A 702 -15.94 8.94 -10.00
CA GLY A 702 -15.14 9.52 -8.92
C GLY A 702 -13.70 9.81 -9.37
N ILE A 703 -13.18 10.99 -9.07
CA ILE A 703 -11.79 11.35 -9.38
C ILE A 703 -10.88 10.70 -8.34
N SER A 704 -10.07 9.74 -8.75
CA SER A 704 -9.09 9.05 -7.88
C SER A 704 -7.81 9.88 -7.72
N SER A 705 -7.33 10.49 -8.81
CA SER A 705 -6.07 11.24 -8.85
C SER A 705 -6.05 12.20 -10.04
N MET A 706 -4.95 12.95 -10.12
CA MET A 706 -4.56 13.69 -11.33
C MET A 706 -3.48 12.91 -12.07
N ALA A 707 -3.61 12.83 -13.40
CA ALA A 707 -2.66 12.10 -14.24
C ALA A 707 -1.54 12.98 -14.78
N SER A 708 -1.73 14.30 -14.87
CA SER A 708 -0.76 15.22 -15.44
C SER A 708 -0.16 16.11 -14.37
N GLU A 709 1.15 16.20 -14.36
CA GLU A 709 1.95 17.12 -13.56
C GLU A 709 2.10 18.48 -14.24
N THR A 710 1.34 18.78 -15.25
CA THR A 710 1.53 20.02 -15.97
C THR A 710 1.23 21.19 -15.05
N THR A 711 2.27 21.69 -14.48
CA THR A 711 2.40 23.00 -13.88
C THR A 711 2.40 24.09 -14.95
N ASP A 712 1.68 23.87 -16.05
CA ASP A 712 1.51 24.92 -17.03
C ASP A 712 0.50 25.96 -16.48
N PRO A 713 0.99 27.14 -16.04
CA PRO A 713 0.11 28.21 -15.62
C PRO A 713 -0.75 28.76 -16.76
N LEU A 714 -0.60 28.26 -17.99
CA LEU A 714 -1.19 28.79 -19.22
C LEU A 714 -2.41 28.01 -19.72
N GLY A 715 -2.93 27.04 -18.96
CA GLY A 715 -4.22 26.42 -19.26
C GLY A 715 -4.20 25.20 -20.16
N SER A 716 -3.17 24.39 -20.05
CA SER A 716 -3.11 23.08 -20.71
C SER A 716 -4.23 22.13 -20.25
N PRO A 717 -4.65 21.20 -21.09
CA PRO A 717 -5.55 20.13 -20.69
C PRO A 717 -5.01 19.38 -19.48
N PHE A 718 -5.92 19.03 -18.60
CA PHE A 718 -5.63 18.50 -17.30
C PHE A 718 -6.10 17.05 -17.24
N GLY A 719 -5.21 16.12 -17.01
CA GLY A 719 -5.57 14.70 -16.93
C GLY A 719 -6.10 14.33 -15.55
N VAL A 720 -7.29 13.74 -15.47
CA VAL A 720 -7.81 13.13 -14.24
C VAL A 720 -7.94 11.64 -14.41
N VAL A 721 -7.66 10.90 -13.35
CA VAL A 721 -7.89 9.45 -13.29
C VAL A 721 -9.20 9.20 -12.55
N TYR A 722 -10.15 8.59 -13.22
CA TYR A 722 -11.39 8.16 -12.58
C TYR A 722 -11.23 6.81 -11.89
N VAL A 723 -12.06 6.56 -10.88
CA VAL A 723 -12.26 5.18 -10.40
C VAL A 723 -12.73 4.30 -11.57
N THR A 724 -12.33 3.03 -11.56
CA THR A 724 -12.70 2.11 -12.66
C THR A 724 -14.20 2.12 -12.88
N PRO A 725 -14.67 2.29 -14.12
CA PRO A 725 -16.07 2.26 -14.47
C PRO A 725 -16.74 0.96 -14.04
N ARG A 726 -18.08 0.90 -14.10
CA ARG A 726 -18.81 -0.32 -13.77
C ARG A 726 -18.22 -1.53 -14.48
N THR A 727 -17.83 -2.52 -13.68
CA THR A 727 -17.22 -3.77 -14.15
C THR A 727 -18.06 -4.95 -13.75
N VAL A 728 -18.47 -5.77 -14.72
CA VAL A 728 -19.20 -7.02 -14.49
C VAL A 728 -18.25 -8.19 -14.77
N GLY A 729 -18.22 -9.17 -13.87
CA GLY A 729 -17.34 -10.32 -14.05
C GLY A 729 -17.90 -11.62 -13.50
N VAL A 730 -17.30 -12.71 -13.99
CA VAL A 730 -17.58 -14.08 -13.55
C VAL A 730 -16.28 -14.82 -13.32
N SER A 731 -16.26 -15.73 -12.37
CA SER A 731 -15.10 -16.60 -12.15
C SER A 731 -15.50 -18.00 -11.72
N ALA A 732 -14.64 -18.96 -12.02
CA ALA A 732 -14.73 -20.35 -11.59
C ALA A 732 -13.43 -20.76 -10.93
N SER A 733 -13.50 -21.43 -9.78
CA SER A 733 -12.34 -22.00 -9.11
C SER A 733 -12.61 -23.41 -8.67
N VAL A 734 -11.55 -24.24 -8.69
CA VAL A 734 -11.55 -25.60 -8.17
C VAL A 734 -10.45 -25.74 -7.15
N SER A 735 -10.75 -26.37 -6.00
CA SER A 735 -9.79 -26.70 -4.94
C SER A 735 -9.72 -28.21 -4.76
N PHE A 736 -8.55 -28.78 -4.47
CA PHE A 736 -8.34 -30.23 -4.28
C PHE A 736 -7.21 -30.48 -3.30
#